data_3d1584fbb45f3780a31273ce080f1785
#
_entry.id   3d1584fbb45f3780a31273ce080f1785
#
_cell.length_a   1.000
_cell.length_b   1.000
_cell.length_c   1.000
_cell.angle_alpha   90.00
_cell.angle_beta   90.00
_cell.angle_gamma   90.00
#
_symmetry.space_group_name_H-M   'P 1'
#
loop_
_entity.id
_entity.type
_entity.pdbx_description
1 polymer ?
#
loop_
_entity_poly.entity_id
_entity_poly.type
_entity_poly.pdbx_seq_one_letter_code
_entity_poly.pdbx_strand_id
1 'polypeptide(L)'
;MRLSRWRSRPALAVLAAGSLVAAVSVALSTPASAAPVRYEAENATISQGVVESNHLGFSGTGFVNGDNVVGSYTEWTVNAASAGSFTLAIRYANGTTTNRPADIAVNGSVVASGTAFNGTGNWDTWATKSLTASLVAGVNTVRVTATTINGPPNLDFLDLEAVPTAAEYQAENAFIFQGVVATNHLGFTGTGFVDYTNVAGSYVQWTVNADTAGTFTLAIRYANGTTTNRPMDIAVNGSVVAAGKAFNGTGNWDTWATASVTATLNAGSNTVRATATTANGGPNVDKLTVTRGGTSGPAVPFGSHQFQYIAGTLRPTGSVSTVDSQVVNYYNRWKAAFVKQNCGNGWYEIISPDADHPYVAEAQGYGMVIIATMAGADSNARTMFDGMVKYMLAHPSVHNSDLLAAEQDSTCQSVNGTDSATDGDLDVAYGLLLADRQWGSAGTYDYRQLAIRHINAIKANEVNSTTHLLRLGDWSMCCDSLYWTTRPSDYMLDHMRTFRAVTGDGAWDTIIGAHQSLITNMQNQYAPGTGLLPDFVVTTDSTPKPAPGQVLEDPNDGRYWWNSCRTPWRIGTDGITSGNSASLASARKMNSWIRSKTGGNPDSIAVGYTLSGSAISSGSEPAFFAPFAVAATTDAGSQAWLDALWTKMVNTSFTSTDYYSTSIQLQVMIIVSGNYWIP
;
A
#
# COMPACT_ATOMS: atom_id res chain seq x y z
N MET A 1 -3.09 -7.91 -30.53
CA MET A 1 -4.25 -7.73 -29.68
C MET A 1 -4.78 -6.34 -29.88
N ARG A 2 -6.05 -6.12 -30.19
CA ARG A 2 -6.56 -4.78 -30.47
C ARG A 2 -7.30 -4.29 -29.25
N LEU A 3 -6.68 -3.41 -28.47
CA LEU A 3 -7.44 -2.56 -27.56
C LEU A 3 -8.36 -1.67 -28.39
N SER A 4 -9.60 -1.55 -27.96
CA SER A 4 -10.70 -0.96 -28.69
C SER A 4 -10.43 0.49 -29.11
N ARG A 5 -10.88 0.84 -30.30
CA ARG A 5 -10.88 2.22 -30.78
C ARG A 5 -11.91 3.05 -30.02
N TRP A 6 -11.46 3.91 -29.14
CA TRP A 6 -12.28 4.99 -28.60
C TRP A 6 -12.61 5.97 -29.73
N ARG A 7 -13.88 6.21 -29.97
CA ARG A 7 -14.31 7.17 -30.99
C ARG A 7 -14.18 8.59 -30.45
N SER A 8 -13.38 9.42 -31.13
CA SER A 8 -13.30 10.86 -30.89
C SER A 8 -14.63 11.56 -31.09
N ARG A 9 -15.09 12.33 -30.10
CA ARG A 9 -16.19 13.30 -30.22
C ARG A 9 -15.66 14.73 -29.98
N PRO A 10 -16.18 15.75 -30.67
CA PRO A 10 -15.70 17.12 -30.54
C PRO A 10 -16.16 17.75 -29.21
N ALA A 11 -15.25 18.49 -28.58
CA ALA A 11 -15.47 19.21 -27.33
C ALA A 11 -16.26 20.51 -27.57
N LEU A 12 -17.27 20.79 -26.74
CA LEU A 12 -17.88 22.11 -26.56
C LEU A 12 -17.30 22.74 -25.29
N ALA A 13 -16.63 23.86 -25.43
CA ALA A 13 -16.08 24.61 -24.31
C ALA A 13 -17.16 25.51 -23.69
N VAL A 14 -17.31 25.49 -22.37
CA VAL A 14 -18.03 26.49 -21.56
C VAL A 14 -17.13 26.97 -20.44
N LEU A 15 -16.84 28.28 -20.46
CA LEU A 15 -16.12 28.98 -19.38
C LEU A 15 -17.10 29.38 -18.26
N ALA A 16 -16.75 29.11 -17.00
CA ALA A 16 -17.26 29.89 -15.88
C ALA A 16 -16.25 29.93 -14.74
N ALA A 17 -15.83 31.12 -14.34
CA ALA A 17 -14.93 31.41 -13.23
C ALA A 17 -15.74 31.63 -11.93
N GLY A 18 -15.23 31.17 -10.81
CA GLY A 18 -15.77 31.52 -9.50
C GLY A 18 -14.84 31.07 -8.36
N SER A 19 -14.13 32.04 -7.78
CA SER A 19 -13.22 31.83 -6.64
C SER A 19 -13.98 31.82 -5.32
N LEU A 20 -13.73 30.80 -4.48
CA LEU A 20 -14.08 30.88 -3.05
C LEU A 20 -12.92 30.33 -2.21
N VAL A 21 -12.31 31.19 -1.39
CA VAL A 21 -11.24 30.83 -0.45
C VAL A 21 -11.87 30.40 0.87
N ALA A 22 -11.67 29.17 1.25
CA ALA A 22 -11.97 28.68 2.60
C ALA A 22 -10.67 28.35 3.34
N ALA A 23 -10.47 28.99 4.48
CA ALA A 23 -9.32 28.75 5.36
C ALA A 23 -9.53 27.42 6.12
N VAL A 24 -8.61 26.47 5.92
CA VAL A 24 -8.55 25.22 6.68
C VAL A 24 -7.42 25.32 7.71
N SER A 25 -7.78 25.23 8.98
CA SER A 25 -6.83 25.10 10.09
C SER A 25 -6.26 23.67 10.12
N VAL A 26 -4.97 23.53 9.84
CA VAL A 26 -4.25 22.25 9.89
C VAL A 26 -3.76 22.03 11.32
N ALA A 27 -4.27 20.99 11.97
CA ALA A 27 -3.70 20.48 13.21
C ALA A 27 -2.37 19.78 12.90
N LEU A 28 -1.31 20.18 13.61
CA LEU A 28 0.02 19.57 13.53
C LEU A 28 -0.03 18.14 14.09
N SER A 29 0.09 17.14 13.21
CA SER A 29 0.34 15.77 13.62
C SER A 29 1.84 15.56 13.85
N THR A 30 2.20 14.98 14.99
CA THR A 30 3.54 14.46 15.26
C THR A 30 3.91 13.40 14.22
N PRO A 31 5.18 13.30 13.77
CA PRO A 31 5.57 12.29 12.82
C PRO A 31 5.28 10.89 13.39
N ALA A 32 4.54 10.08 12.65
CA ALA A 32 4.28 8.69 13.00
C ALA A 32 5.60 7.91 12.91
N SER A 33 5.94 7.19 13.98
CA SER A 33 7.00 6.19 13.99
C SER A 33 6.64 5.05 13.02
N ALA A 34 7.66 4.42 12.45
CA ALA A 34 7.47 3.25 11.61
C ALA A 34 6.73 2.14 12.37
N ALA A 35 5.88 1.38 11.69
CA ALA A 35 5.24 0.24 12.33
C ALA A 35 6.32 -0.78 12.76
N PRO A 36 6.21 -1.33 13.98
CA PRO A 36 7.16 -2.31 14.48
C PRO A 36 7.15 -3.60 13.64
N VAL A 37 8.32 -4.23 13.48
CA VAL A 37 8.42 -5.55 12.84
C VAL A 37 8.06 -6.62 13.86
N ARG A 38 7.05 -7.44 13.54
CA ARG A 38 6.55 -8.47 14.44
C ARG A 38 7.25 -9.81 14.23
N TYR A 39 7.56 -10.47 15.35
CA TYR A 39 8.11 -11.83 15.44
C TYR A 39 7.23 -12.64 16.37
N GLU A 40 6.43 -13.54 15.81
CA GLU A 40 5.51 -14.39 16.57
C GLU A 40 6.28 -15.37 17.46
N ALA A 41 5.78 -15.61 18.67
CA ALA A 41 6.47 -16.46 19.65
C ALA A 41 6.46 -17.94 19.29
N GLU A 42 5.42 -18.41 18.61
CA GLU A 42 5.33 -19.80 18.13
C GLU A 42 6.40 -20.13 17.07
N ASN A 43 7.02 -19.11 16.45
CA ASN A 43 8.13 -19.28 15.50
C ASN A 43 9.52 -19.13 16.15
N ALA A 44 9.56 -18.88 17.45
CA ALA A 44 10.81 -18.69 18.19
C ALA A 44 11.41 -20.03 18.63
N THR A 45 12.68 -20.00 19.10
CA THR A 45 13.28 -21.14 19.79
C THR A 45 12.73 -21.21 21.19
N ILE A 46 12.13 -22.34 21.59
CA ILE A 46 11.50 -22.58 22.89
C ILE A 46 12.30 -23.64 23.66
N SER A 47 12.60 -23.36 24.92
CA SER A 47 13.18 -24.32 25.85
C SER A 47 12.35 -24.40 27.09
N GLN A 48 11.91 -25.60 27.43
CA GLN A 48 11.00 -25.86 28.56
C GLN A 48 9.70 -25.06 28.40
N GLY A 49 8.90 -25.43 27.39
CA GLY A 49 7.61 -24.84 27.07
C GLY A 49 7.04 -25.40 25.77
N VAL A 50 5.81 -25.04 25.49
CA VAL A 50 5.05 -25.55 24.33
C VAL A 50 4.30 -24.39 23.64
N VAL A 51 3.96 -24.59 22.36
CA VAL A 51 3.02 -23.71 21.67
C VAL A 51 1.61 -24.17 21.94
N GLU A 52 0.75 -23.25 22.37
CA GLU A 52 -0.67 -23.49 22.65
C GLU A 52 -1.57 -22.48 21.93
N SER A 53 -2.86 -22.81 21.83
CA SER A 53 -3.91 -21.97 21.26
C SER A 53 -5.22 -22.04 22.02
N ASN A 54 -5.16 -22.47 23.29
CA ASN A 54 -6.30 -22.72 24.17
C ASN A 54 -6.83 -21.47 24.90
N HIS A 55 -6.26 -20.28 24.60
CA HIS A 55 -6.70 -18.97 25.07
C HIS A 55 -7.13 -18.09 23.89
N LEU A 56 -7.85 -16.99 24.17
CA LEU A 56 -8.33 -16.07 23.12
C LEU A 56 -7.44 -14.83 23.01
N GLY A 57 -7.49 -14.20 21.84
CA GLY A 57 -6.89 -12.87 21.62
C GLY A 57 -5.39 -12.86 21.35
N PHE A 58 -4.71 -13.99 21.16
CA PHE A 58 -3.34 -14.06 20.65
C PHE A 58 -3.30 -13.74 19.14
N SER A 59 -2.11 -13.46 18.62
CA SER A 59 -1.84 -13.30 17.18
C SER A 59 -1.21 -14.58 16.60
N GLY A 60 -1.06 -14.65 15.29
CA GLY A 60 -0.45 -15.82 14.64
C GLY A 60 -1.26 -17.10 14.77
N THR A 61 -0.56 -18.21 14.97
CA THR A 61 -1.16 -19.56 15.08
C THR A 61 -1.24 -20.08 16.53
N GLY A 62 -0.64 -19.35 17.48
CA GLY A 62 -0.60 -19.73 18.88
C GLY A 62 0.24 -18.76 19.72
N PHE A 63 0.52 -19.16 20.93
CA PHE A 63 1.41 -18.45 21.84
C PHE A 63 2.30 -19.48 22.57
N VAL A 64 3.40 -19.01 23.15
CA VAL A 64 4.28 -19.89 23.95
C VAL A 64 3.84 -19.88 25.40
N ASN A 65 3.48 -21.07 25.92
CA ASN A 65 3.32 -21.35 27.33
C ASN A 65 4.61 -22.00 27.84
N GLY A 66 5.45 -21.24 28.57
CA GLY A 66 6.67 -21.74 29.13
C GLY A 66 6.42 -22.53 30.39
N ASP A 67 7.21 -23.57 30.62
CA ASP A 67 7.11 -24.41 31.83
C ASP A 67 7.33 -23.58 33.10
N ASN A 68 6.64 -23.94 34.19
CA ASN A 68 6.75 -23.29 35.49
C ASN A 68 8.05 -23.70 36.20
N VAL A 69 9.20 -23.37 35.60
CA VAL A 69 10.53 -23.64 36.11
C VAL A 69 11.46 -22.44 35.84
N VAL A 70 12.47 -22.30 36.71
CA VAL A 70 13.54 -21.32 36.44
C VAL A 70 14.33 -21.74 35.22
N GLY A 71 14.64 -20.80 34.34
CA GLY A 71 15.44 -21.06 33.17
C GLY A 71 14.64 -21.45 31.94
N SER A 72 13.29 -21.64 32.02
CA SER A 72 12.48 -21.79 30.82
C SER A 72 12.54 -20.49 29.98
N TYR A 73 12.69 -20.60 28.64
CA TYR A 73 12.85 -19.42 27.80
C TYR A 73 12.22 -19.52 26.40
N THR A 74 11.94 -18.36 25.86
CA THR A 74 11.63 -18.13 24.44
C THR A 74 12.67 -17.19 23.83
N GLU A 75 13.27 -17.56 22.70
CA GLU A 75 14.28 -16.76 21.99
C GLU A 75 13.90 -16.53 20.55
N TRP A 76 13.65 -15.26 20.20
CA TRP A 76 13.41 -14.82 18.83
C TRP A 76 14.73 -14.55 18.12
N THR A 77 14.82 -14.95 16.84
CA THR A 77 15.84 -14.47 15.91
C THR A 77 15.24 -13.28 15.16
N VAL A 78 15.83 -12.11 15.36
CA VAL A 78 15.34 -10.84 14.80
C VAL A 78 16.38 -10.24 13.87
N ASN A 79 15.93 -9.48 12.88
CA ASN A 79 16.81 -8.80 11.94
C ASN A 79 16.70 -7.28 12.10
N ALA A 80 17.82 -6.63 12.42
CA ALA A 80 17.92 -5.18 12.50
C ALA A 80 18.55 -4.64 11.22
N ALA A 81 17.85 -3.78 10.48
CA ALA A 81 18.32 -3.19 9.23
C ALA A 81 19.61 -2.38 9.40
N SER A 82 19.86 -1.84 10.60
CA SER A 82 21.08 -1.13 10.97
C SER A 82 21.38 -1.32 12.46
N ALA A 83 22.65 -1.14 12.85
CA ALA A 83 22.97 -1.06 14.27
C ALA A 83 22.32 0.19 14.89
N GLY A 84 21.84 0.08 16.12
CA GLY A 84 21.23 1.19 16.83
C GLY A 84 20.37 0.78 18.02
N SER A 85 19.64 1.75 18.56
CA SER A 85 18.70 1.55 19.66
C SER A 85 17.35 1.11 19.12
N PHE A 86 16.75 0.08 19.72
CA PHE A 86 15.45 -0.44 19.33
C PHE A 86 14.52 -0.58 20.55
N THR A 87 13.24 -0.30 20.35
CA THR A 87 12.20 -0.68 21.28
C THR A 87 11.85 -2.15 21.04
N LEU A 88 11.94 -2.95 22.09
CA LEU A 88 11.48 -4.34 22.15
C LEU A 88 10.14 -4.34 22.88
N ALA A 89 9.03 -4.58 22.18
CA ALA A 89 7.69 -4.62 22.74
C ALA A 89 7.19 -6.07 22.77
N ILE A 90 7.24 -6.70 23.95
CA ILE A 90 6.91 -8.10 24.18
C ILE A 90 5.45 -8.19 24.61
N ARG A 91 4.60 -8.85 23.83
CA ARG A 91 3.20 -9.08 24.18
C ARG A 91 3.08 -10.37 25.00
N TYR A 92 2.35 -10.27 26.13
CA TYR A 92 2.23 -11.36 27.07
C TYR A 92 0.85 -11.43 27.73
N ALA A 93 0.50 -12.61 28.23
CA ALA A 93 -0.62 -12.80 29.16
C ALA A 93 -0.13 -13.49 30.45
N ASN A 94 -0.60 -13.00 31.58
CA ASN A 94 -0.39 -13.61 32.90
C ASN A 94 -1.72 -13.63 33.64
N GLY A 95 -2.45 -14.72 33.53
CA GLY A 95 -3.76 -14.90 34.17
C GLY A 95 -3.71 -15.06 35.71
N THR A 96 -2.53 -14.99 36.31
CA THR A 96 -2.36 -15.08 37.77
C THR A 96 -2.22 -13.70 38.39
N THR A 97 -2.38 -13.62 39.71
CA THR A 97 -2.11 -12.39 40.47
C THR A 97 -0.63 -12.21 40.81
N THR A 98 0.18 -13.24 40.59
CA THR A 98 1.60 -13.27 40.94
C THR A 98 2.41 -12.75 39.75
N ASN A 99 3.36 -11.83 39.98
CA ASN A 99 4.33 -11.43 38.98
C ASN A 99 5.18 -12.63 38.52
N ARG A 100 5.42 -12.75 37.21
CA ARG A 100 6.26 -13.78 36.59
C ARG A 100 7.51 -13.12 35.99
N PRO A 101 8.51 -12.73 36.81
CA PRO A 101 9.66 -11.96 36.36
C PRO A 101 10.55 -12.81 35.45
N ALA A 102 11.12 -12.14 34.43
CA ALA A 102 12.05 -12.76 33.50
C ALA A 102 13.24 -11.85 33.21
N ASP A 103 14.39 -12.44 32.89
CA ASP A 103 15.52 -11.73 32.32
C ASP A 103 15.33 -11.60 30.82
N ILE A 104 15.62 -10.41 30.29
CA ILE A 104 15.60 -10.16 28.85
C ILE A 104 17.06 -10.00 28.41
N ALA A 105 17.48 -10.82 27.43
CA ALA A 105 18.82 -10.81 26.88
C ALA A 105 18.82 -10.50 25.38
N VAL A 106 19.81 -9.77 24.91
CA VAL A 106 20.08 -9.52 23.49
C VAL A 106 21.47 -10.08 23.16
N ASN A 107 21.54 -10.92 22.13
CA ASN A 107 22.79 -11.57 21.69
C ASN A 107 23.53 -12.23 22.87
N GLY A 108 22.76 -12.89 23.75
CA GLY A 108 23.27 -13.59 24.95
C GLY A 108 23.61 -12.69 26.15
N SER A 109 23.61 -11.36 26.02
CA SER A 109 23.85 -10.41 27.11
C SER A 109 22.54 -9.94 27.74
N VAL A 110 22.37 -10.06 29.07
CA VAL A 110 21.18 -9.59 29.78
C VAL A 110 21.13 -8.07 29.72
N VAL A 111 20.09 -7.51 29.09
CA VAL A 111 19.83 -6.07 28.95
C VAL A 111 18.81 -5.56 29.96
N ALA A 112 17.97 -6.46 30.52
CA ALA A 112 17.05 -6.14 31.59
C ALA A 112 16.85 -7.38 32.48
N SER A 113 17.28 -7.30 33.72
CA SER A 113 17.16 -8.40 34.68
C SER A 113 15.89 -8.28 35.51
N GLY A 114 15.25 -9.41 35.84
CA GLY A 114 14.09 -9.48 36.68
C GLY A 114 12.90 -8.64 36.20
N THR A 115 12.76 -8.44 34.87
CA THR A 115 11.69 -7.65 34.29
C THR A 115 10.33 -8.18 34.71
N ALA A 116 9.51 -7.30 35.29
CA ALA A 116 8.19 -7.68 35.81
C ALA A 116 7.17 -7.87 34.68
N PHE A 117 6.52 -9.04 34.67
CA PHE A 117 5.35 -9.38 33.88
C PHE A 117 4.15 -9.59 34.81
N ASN A 118 3.51 -8.51 35.20
CA ASN A 118 2.42 -8.48 36.15
C ASN A 118 1.17 -9.19 35.63
N GLY A 119 0.27 -9.57 36.53
CA GLY A 119 -1.01 -10.20 36.18
C GLY A 119 -1.84 -9.32 35.25
N THR A 120 -2.44 -9.93 34.19
CA THR A 120 -3.31 -9.27 33.22
C THR A 120 -4.80 -9.49 33.49
N GLY A 121 -5.12 -10.15 34.66
CA GLY A 121 -6.48 -10.45 35.09
C GLY A 121 -6.97 -11.82 34.67
N ASN A 122 -6.70 -12.29 33.50
CA ASN A 122 -6.94 -13.64 33.01
C ASN A 122 -5.97 -13.98 31.87
N TRP A 123 -6.00 -15.20 31.36
CA TRP A 123 -5.11 -15.70 30.33
C TRP A 123 -5.53 -15.25 28.88
N ASP A 124 -6.73 -14.69 28.70
CA ASP A 124 -7.24 -14.17 27.44
C ASP A 124 -7.00 -12.65 27.32
N THR A 125 -6.48 -12.01 28.38
CA THR A 125 -6.13 -10.59 28.40
C THR A 125 -4.64 -10.42 28.22
N TRP A 126 -4.27 -9.73 27.16
CA TRP A 126 -2.89 -9.52 26.76
C TRP A 126 -2.42 -8.10 27.06
N ALA A 127 -1.21 -7.97 27.55
CA ALA A 127 -0.52 -6.70 27.80
C ALA A 127 0.80 -6.67 27.02
N THR A 128 1.42 -5.50 26.94
CA THR A 128 2.72 -5.31 26.29
C THR A 128 3.74 -4.79 27.28
N LYS A 129 4.91 -5.42 27.31
CA LYS A 129 6.08 -4.96 28.06
C LYS A 129 7.10 -4.41 27.06
N SER A 130 7.41 -3.12 27.14
CA SER A 130 8.38 -2.47 26.28
C SER A 130 9.67 -2.13 27.04
N LEU A 131 10.81 -2.26 26.36
CA LEU A 131 12.12 -1.78 26.80
C LEU A 131 12.95 -1.34 25.59
N THR A 132 13.99 -0.58 25.83
CA THR A 132 14.93 -0.18 24.77
C THR A 132 16.23 -0.97 24.92
N ALA A 133 16.73 -1.50 23.80
CA ALA A 133 18.02 -2.21 23.74
C ALA A 133 18.80 -1.87 22.45
N SER A 134 20.11 -2.03 22.51
CA SER A 134 20.97 -1.87 21.31
C SER A 134 21.07 -3.18 20.54
N LEU A 135 20.83 -3.12 19.23
CA LEU A 135 21.01 -4.22 18.29
C LEU A 135 22.15 -3.91 17.32
N VAL A 136 22.87 -4.95 16.86
CA VAL A 136 23.81 -4.83 15.75
C VAL A 136 23.09 -4.93 14.42
N ALA A 137 23.68 -4.45 13.33
CA ALA A 137 23.12 -4.63 11.99
C ALA A 137 23.05 -6.12 11.64
N GLY A 138 21.96 -6.54 11.00
CA GLY A 138 21.73 -7.93 10.63
C GLY A 138 21.04 -8.73 11.73
N VAL A 139 21.38 -10.01 11.81
CA VAL A 139 20.74 -10.99 12.71
C VAL A 139 21.13 -10.76 14.17
N ASN A 140 20.12 -10.71 15.05
CA ASN A 140 20.26 -10.64 16.50
C ASN A 140 19.37 -11.68 17.15
N THR A 141 19.62 -12.02 18.43
CA THR A 141 18.69 -12.81 19.24
C THR A 141 18.13 -11.96 20.36
N VAL A 142 16.85 -12.16 20.68
CA VAL A 142 16.16 -11.58 21.85
C VAL A 142 15.56 -12.73 22.65
N ARG A 143 15.99 -12.90 23.89
CA ARG A 143 15.55 -14.01 24.75
C ARG A 143 14.87 -13.50 26.01
N VAL A 144 13.74 -14.12 26.37
CA VAL A 144 13.02 -13.95 27.65
C VAL A 144 13.16 -15.21 28.46
N THR A 145 13.83 -15.16 29.61
CA THR A 145 14.12 -16.31 30.48
C THR A 145 13.48 -16.16 31.84
N ALA A 146 12.72 -17.13 32.27
CA ALA A 146 12.09 -17.15 33.61
C ALA A 146 13.12 -17.13 34.73
N THR A 147 12.93 -16.28 35.73
CA THR A 147 13.82 -16.14 36.90
C THR A 147 13.24 -16.79 38.17
N THR A 148 12.01 -17.28 38.15
CA THR A 148 11.33 -17.92 39.26
C THR A 148 10.70 -19.25 38.88
N ILE A 149 10.35 -20.05 39.89
CA ILE A 149 9.67 -21.34 39.72
C ILE A 149 8.23 -21.21 39.18
N ASN A 150 7.69 -19.98 39.07
CA ASN A 150 6.39 -19.75 38.45
C ASN A 150 6.48 -19.74 36.92
N GLY A 151 7.69 -19.85 36.34
CA GLY A 151 7.91 -19.76 34.91
C GLY A 151 7.69 -18.36 34.33
N PRO A 152 7.81 -18.21 33.01
CA PRO A 152 7.52 -16.95 32.32
C PRO A 152 5.99 -16.77 32.16
N PRO A 153 5.49 -15.58 31.75
CA PRO A 153 4.12 -15.44 31.29
C PRO A 153 3.92 -16.19 29.96
N ASN A 154 2.68 -16.35 29.50
CA ASN A 154 2.42 -16.70 28.10
C ASN A 154 2.93 -15.59 27.21
N LEU A 155 3.71 -15.92 26.16
CA LEU A 155 4.31 -14.97 25.22
C LEU A 155 3.66 -15.13 23.85
N ASP A 156 3.19 -14.02 23.28
CA ASP A 156 2.48 -14.00 22.01
C ASP A 156 3.41 -13.55 20.86
N PHE A 157 4.01 -12.36 20.97
CA PHE A 157 4.97 -11.87 20.01
C PHE A 157 5.97 -10.88 20.60
N LEU A 158 7.00 -10.61 19.82
CA LEU A 158 7.92 -9.49 19.98
C LEU A 158 7.75 -8.52 18.79
N ASP A 159 7.38 -7.28 19.05
CA ASP A 159 7.45 -6.19 18.08
C ASP A 159 8.78 -5.44 18.26
N LEU A 160 9.50 -5.24 17.16
CA LEU A 160 10.80 -4.58 17.09
C LEU A 160 10.67 -3.25 16.36
N GLU A 161 11.01 -2.13 17.00
CA GLU A 161 10.94 -0.78 16.43
C GLU A 161 12.26 -0.03 16.66
N ALA A 162 12.82 0.57 15.60
CA ALA A 162 14.02 1.40 15.73
C ALA A 162 13.69 2.71 16.47
N VAL A 163 14.47 3.05 17.49
CA VAL A 163 14.38 4.34 18.17
C VAL A 163 15.10 5.39 17.30
N PRO A 164 14.41 6.42 16.77
CA PRO A 164 15.04 7.42 15.94
C PRO A 164 16.12 8.19 16.71
N THR A 165 17.33 8.22 16.21
CA THR A 165 18.40 9.05 16.77
C THR A 165 18.29 10.46 16.19
N ALA A 166 17.99 11.45 17.03
CA ALA A 166 17.94 12.85 16.64
C ALA A 166 19.28 13.53 16.94
N ALA A 167 19.88 14.18 15.93
CA ALA A 167 21.03 15.05 16.11
C ALA A 167 20.60 16.52 16.03
N GLU A 168 21.05 17.37 16.96
CA GLU A 168 20.69 18.78 17.01
C GLU A 168 21.87 19.65 16.57
N TYR A 169 21.60 20.65 15.75
CA TYR A 169 22.54 21.61 15.20
C TYR A 169 22.01 23.01 15.46
N GLN A 170 22.62 23.72 16.42
CA GLN A 170 22.22 25.06 16.79
C GLN A 170 22.45 26.04 15.63
N ALA A 171 21.54 27.00 15.44
CA ALA A 171 21.62 27.93 14.31
C ALA A 171 22.74 28.96 14.50
N GLU A 172 23.04 29.35 15.73
CA GLU A 172 24.16 30.27 16.08
C GLU A 172 25.52 29.67 15.78
N ASN A 173 25.64 28.35 15.62
CA ASN A 173 26.88 27.66 15.25
C ASN A 173 26.96 27.35 13.74
N ALA A 174 25.94 27.73 12.97
CA ALA A 174 25.88 27.51 11.53
C ALA A 174 26.57 28.65 10.75
N PHE A 175 26.75 28.47 9.45
CA PHE A 175 27.12 29.58 8.58
C PHE A 175 25.90 30.49 8.35
N ILE A 176 26.04 31.78 8.65
CA ILE A 176 25.00 32.80 8.57
C ILE A 176 25.34 33.78 7.45
N PHE A 177 24.41 33.98 6.51
CA PHE A 177 24.53 35.00 5.48
C PHE A 177 23.35 35.97 5.59
N GLN A 178 23.64 37.27 5.80
CA GLN A 178 22.67 38.33 6.02
C GLN A 178 21.71 37.97 7.20
N GLY A 179 22.30 37.84 8.39
CA GLY A 179 21.63 37.60 9.66
C GLY A 179 22.60 37.80 10.80
N VAL A 180 22.11 37.84 12.03
CA VAL A 180 22.90 38.03 13.25
C VAL A 180 22.47 37.00 14.30
N VAL A 181 23.40 36.63 15.19
CA VAL A 181 23.04 35.89 16.41
C VAL A 181 22.46 36.88 17.42
N ALA A 182 21.26 36.57 17.92
CA ALA A 182 20.51 37.39 18.87
C ALA A 182 20.10 36.57 20.10
N THR A 183 19.83 37.26 21.21
CA THR A 183 19.42 36.67 22.51
C THR A 183 18.29 37.46 23.17
N ASN A 184 17.69 38.41 22.45
CA ASN A 184 16.69 39.36 22.94
C ASN A 184 15.27 38.80 23.06
N HIS A 185 15.06 37.51 22.77
CA HIS A 185 13.81 36.77 22.94
C HIS A 185 14.00 35.60 23.90
N LEU A 186 12.89 35.07 24.45
CA LEU A 186 12.93 33.97 25.42
C LEU A 186 12.66 32.62 24.75
N GLY A 187 13.09 31.54 25.41
CA GLY A 187 12.72 30.17 25.06
C GLY A 187 13.51 29.54 23.90
N PHE A 188 14.57 30.15 23.38
CA PHE A 188 15.55 29.54 22.49
C PHE A 188 16.40 28.49 23.22
N THR A 189 17.09 27.64 22.47
CA THR A 189 18.08 26.69 22.99
C THR A 189 19.49 27.12 22.62
N GLY A 190 20.53 26.54 23.26
CA GLY A 190 21.91 26.94 23.01
C GLY A 190 22.27 28.29 23.60
N THR A 191 23.08 29.06 22.86
CA THR A 191 23.61 30.37 23.29
C THR A 191 22.90 31.55 22.63
N GLY A 192 21.96 31.31 21.70
CA GLY A 192 21.22 32.32 20.96
C GLY A 192 20.40 31.71 19.84
N PHE A 193 19.86 32.54 18.99
CA PHE A 193 19.16 32.19 17.77
C PHE A 193 19.60 33.10 16.63
N VAL A 194 19.32 32.73 15.37
CA VAL A 194 19.62 33.58 14.21
C VAL A 194 18.42 34.43 13.86
N ASP A 195 18.60 35.75 13.95
CA ASP A 195 17.68 36.77 13.43
C ASP A 195 18.11 37.09 11.98
N TYR A 196 17.26 36.76 11.01
CA TYR A 196 17.51 37.00 9.59
C TYR A 196 17.39 38.50 9.26
N THR A 197 18.29 39.03 8.46
CA THR A 197 18.05 40.33 7.84
C THR A 197 16.82 40.25 6.95
N ASN A 198 15.93 41.27 7.01
CA ASN A 198 14.69 41.30 6.25
C ASN A 198 14.94 41.56 4.75
N VAL A 199 15.56 40.59 4.08
CA VAL A 199 15.83 40.60 2.63
C VAL A 199 15.67 39.17 2.06
N ALA A 200 15.25 39.07 0.83
CA ALA A 200 15.28 37.81 0.10
C ALA A 200 16.73 37.38 -0.13
N GLY A 201 16.99 36.07 0.00
CA GLY A 201 18.32 35.50 -0.17
C GLY A 201 19.16 35.44 1.12
N SER A 202 18.72 36.00 2.25
CA SER A 202 19.35 35.73 3.56
C SER A 202 19.20 34.25 3.92
N TYR A 203 20.23 33.61 4.50
CA TYR A 203 20.17 32.20 4.83
C TYR A 203 21.03 31.77 6.03
N VAL A 204 20.63 30.63 6.61
CA VAL A 204 21.45 29.83 7.54
C VAL A 204 21.78 28.50 6.83
N GLN A 205 23.03 28.06 6.96
CA GLN A 205 23.50 26.77 6.43
C GLN A 205 24.22 25.97 7.50
N TRP A 206 23.66 24.83 7.84
CA TRP A 206 24.28 23.84 8.71
C TRP A 206 25.13 22.85 7.91
N THR A 207 26.23 22.38 8.53
CA THR A 207 26.92 21.17 8.12
C THR A 207 26.45 20.04 9.02
N VAL A 208 25.76 19.05 8.47
CA VAL A 208 25.21 17.92 9.21
C VAL A 208 25.90 16.63 8.80
N ASN A 209 26.10 15.73 9.76
CA ASN A 209 26.71 14.42 9.48
C ASN A 209 25.63 13.33 9.55
N ALA A 210 25.57 12.47 8.54
CA ALA A 210 24.74 11.29 8.52
C ALA A 210 25.62 10.04 8.50
N ASP A 211 25.46 9.14 9.47
CA ASP A 211 26.29 7.93 9.59
C ASP A 211 26.16 7.02 8.38
N THR A 212 25.00 7.02 7.74
CA THR A 212 24.71 6.30 6.50
C THR A 212 23.82 7.14 5.60
N ALA A 213 23.90 6.90 4.28
CA ALA A 213 22.95 7.50 3.35
C ALA A 213 21.52 7.02 3.62
N GLY A 214 20.54 7.90 3.40
CA GLY A 214 19.12 7.57 3.59
C GLY A 214 18.24 8.78 3.77
N THR A 215 16.98 8.52 4.09
CA THR A 215 15.97 9.55 4.33
C THR A 215 16.04 10.08 5.76
N PHE A 216 16.00 11.41 5.91
CA PHE A 216 16.02 12.10 7.20
C PHE A 216 14.91 13.13 7.27
N THR A 217 14.38 13.34 8.47
CA THR A 217 13.53 14.49 8.81
C THR A 217 14.42 15.62 9.28
N LEU A 218 14.31 16.75 8.60
CA LEU A 218 14.96 18.02 8.89
C LEU A 218 13.93 18.92 9.57
N ALA A 219 13.99 19.07 10.89
CA ALA A 219 13.03 19.83 11.70
C ALA A 219 13.67 21.13 12.15
N ILE A 220 13.24 22.26 11.56
CA ILE A 220 13.76 23.62 11.86
C ILE A 220 12.88 24.25 12.93
N ARG A 221 13.44 24.54 14.09
CA ARG A 221 12.76 25.26 15.17
C ARG A 221 12.88 26.76 14.94
N TYR A 222 11.74 27.46 14.97
CA TYR A 222 11.67 28.88 14.60
C TYR A 222 10.66 29.66 15.44
N ALA A 223 10.81 31.00 15.50
CA ALA A 223 9.81 31.92 15.97
C ALA A 223 9.52 32.98 14.90
N ASN A 224 8.24 33.28 14.67
CA ASN A 224 7.78 34.34 13.77
C ASN A 224 6.69 35.16 14.51
N GLY A 225 7.09 36.21 15.14
CA GLY A 225 6.18 37.10 15.90
C GLY A 225 5.24 37.92 15.02
N THR A 226 5.30 37.80 13.70
CA THR A 226 4.40 38.49 12.78
C THR A 226 3.22 37.59 12.37
N THR A 227 2.19 38.17 11.77
CA THR A 227 1.06 37.43 11.20
C THR A 227 1.33 36.97 9.78
N THR A 228 2.42 37.42 9.16
CA THR A 228 2.77 37.12 7.77
C THR A 228 3.69 35.91 7.75
N ASN A 229 3.39 34.95 6.84
CA ASN A 229 4.30 33.85 6.55
C ASN A 229 5.64 34.37 6.04
N ARG A 230 6.75 33.80 6.54
CA ARG A 230 8.14 34.08 6.11
C ARG A 230 8.72 32.85 5.42
N PRO A 231 8.33 32.56 4.15
CA PRO A 231 8.69 31.30 3.50
C PRO A 231 10.17 31.22 3.21
N MET A 232 10.72 29.98 3.32
CA MET A 232 12.12 29.70 2.99
C MET A 232 12.23 28.53 2.01
N ASP A 233 13.20 28.57 1.12
CA ASP A 233 13.65 27.41 0.37
C ASP A 233 14.59 26.58 1.23
N ILE A 234 14.34 25.30 1.35
CA ILE A 234 15.21 24.36 2.05
C ILE A 234 15.99 23.56 1.00
N ALA A 235 17.33 23.63 1.07
CA ALA A 235 18.21 22.93 0.15
C ALA A 235 19.14 21.95 0.89
N VAL A 236 19.39 20.79 0.29
CA VAL A 236 20.38 19.81 0.76
C VAL A 236 21.44 19.64 -0.33
N ASN A 237 22.71 19.77 0.06
CA ASN A 237 23.86 19.64 -0.86
C ASN A 237 23.70 20.52 -2.13
N GLY A 238 23.12 21.71 -1.97
CA GLY A 238 22.90 22.67 -3.03
C GLY A 238 21.59 22.47 -3.84
N SER A 239 20.90 21.34 -3.69
CA SER A 239 19.61 21.08 -4.38
C SER A 239 18.43 21.45 -3.49
N VAL A 240 17.47 22.23 -4.02
CA VAL A 240 16.24 22.61 -3.27
C VAL A 240 15.37 21.36 -3.12
N VAL A 241 15.12 20.94 -1.87
CA VAL A 241 14.27 19.80 -1.51
C VAL A 241 12.86 20.24 -1.06
N ALA A 242 12.69 21.51 -0.68
CA ALA A 242 11.39 22.11 -0.42
C ALA A 242 11.44 23.60 -0.77
N ALA A 243 10.76 23.97 -1.85
CA ALA A 243 10.64 25.37 -2.28
C ALA A 243 9.51 26.07 -1.51
N GLY A 244 9.75 27.29 -1.08
CA GLY A 244 8.75 28.14 -0.40
C GLY A 244 8.13 27.51 0.85
N LYS A 245 8.87 26.67 1.59
CA LYS A 245 8.38 26.07 2.84
C LYS A 245 7.84 27.14 3.78
N ALA A 246 6.60 26.97 4.24
CA ALA A 246 5.94 27.92 5.10
C ALA A 246 6.51 27.92 6.52
N PHE A 247 6.74 29.15 7.06
CA PHE A 247 7.08 29.44 8.44
C PHE A 247 6.07 30.48 8.96
N ASN A 248 4.90 30.00 9.31
CA ASN A 248 3.74 30.80 9.70
C ASN A 248 3.99 31.54 11.02
N GLY A 249 3.19 32.59 11.30
CA GLY A 249 3.25 33.30 12.54
C GLY A 249 3.04 32.42 13.77
N THR A 250 3.86 32.62 14.81
CA THR A 250 3.79 31.89 16.09
C THR A 250 3.09 32.67 17.20
N GLY A 251 2.52 33.84 16.85
CA GLY A 251 1.83 34.74 17.80
C GLY A 251 2.74 35.78 18.42
N ASN A 252 3.96 35.46 18.78
CA ASN A 252 4.99 36.36 19.25
C ASN A 252 6.39 35.77 19.01
N TRP A 253 7.44 36.56 19.28
CA TRP A 253 8.84 36.15 19.04
C TRP A 253 9.42 35.22 20.12
N ASP A 254 8.72 35.02 21.25
CA ASP A 254 9.11 34.13 22.35
C ASP A 254 8.40 32.77 22.24
N THR A 255 7.49 32.60 21.27
CA THR A 255 6.79 31.36 20.99
C THR A 255 7.44 30.65 19.80
N TRP A 256 7.95 29.47 20.07
CA TRP A 256 8.70 28.66 19.09
C TRP A 256 7.85 27.54 18.52
N ALA A 257 7.90 27.36 17.21
CA ALA A 257 7.27 26.28 16.45
C ALA A 257 8.34 25.47 15.71
N THR A 258 7.94 24.39 15.06
CA THR A 258 8.83 23.56 14.24
C THR A 258 8.25 23.38 12.86
N ALA A 259 9.07 23.56 11.84
CA ALA A 259 8.75 23.26 10.45
C ALA A 259 9.64 22.10 9.97
N SER A 260 9.03 21.00 9.54
CA SER A 260 9.76 19.80 9.13
C SER A 260 9.73 19.60 7.62
N VAL A 261 10.83 19.05 7.08
CA VAL A 261 11.02 18.65 5.68
C VAL A 261 11.69 17.29 5.68
N THR A 262 11.26 16.40 4.80
CA THR A 262 11.94 15.11 4.57
C THR A 262 12.92 15.26 3.41
N ALA A 263 14.14 14.78 3.57
CA ALA A 263 15.18 14.84 2.54
C ALA A 263 16.12 13.64 2.61
N THR A 264 16.75 13.30 1.49
CA THR A 264 17.82 12.30 1.45
C THR A 264 19.16 12.96 1.78
N LEU A 265 19.89 12.39 2.74
CA LEU A 265 21.28 12.73 3.05
C LEU A 265 22.21 11.63 2.55
N ASN A 266 23.40 12.02 2.07
CA ASN A 266 24.50 11.10 1.76
C ASN A 266 25.16 10.64 3.06
N ALA A 267 25.83 9.49 3.04
CA ALA A 267 26.73 9.10 4.15
C ALA A 267 27.84 10.16 4.32
N GLY A 268 28.15 10.49 5.56
CA GLY A 268 29.13 11.51 5.91
C GLY A 268 28.53 12.94 5.93
N SER A 269 29.35 13.92 5.53
CA SER A 269 29.02 15.34 5.63
C SER A 269 28.03 15.80 4.54
N ASN A 270 26.99 16.51 4.96
CA ASN A 270 25.99 17.15 4.11
C ASN A 270 25.82 18.61 4.49
N THR A 271 25.32 19.44 3.57
CA THR A 271 24.87 20.80 3.87
C THR A 271 23.36 20.87 3.86
N VAL A 272 22.77 21.54 4.86
CA VAL A 272 21.33 21.89 4.91
C VAL A 272 21.23 23.41 4.97
N ARG A 273 20.57 24.03 4.00
CA ARG A 273 20.43 25.48 3.90
C ARG A 273 18.95 25.89 3.94
N ALA A 274 18.63 26.90 4.74
CA ALA A 274 17.32 27.53 4.77
C ALA A 274 17.44 28.98 4.28
N THR A 275 16.89 29.29 3.10
CA THR A 275 17.05 30.60 2.41
C THR A 275 15.72 31.33 2.36
N ALA A 276 15.64 32.56 2.87
CA ALA A 276 14.46 33.40 2.78
C ALA A 276 14.11 33.75 1.33
N THR A 277 12.83 33.60 0.96
CA THR A 277 12.37 33.82 -0.42
C THR A 277 11.70 35.17 -0.65
N THR A 278 11.45 35.94 0.42
CA THR A 278 10.76 37.23 0.35
C THR A 278 11.57 38.35 0.98
N ALA A 279 11.19 39.59 0.70
CA ALA A 279 11.80 40.81 1.30
C ALA A 279 11.54 40.92 2.81
N ASN A 280 10.66 40.09 3.38
CA ASN A 280 10.47 40.02 4.83
C ASN A 280 11.57 39.21 5.56
N GLY A 281 12.50 38.63 4.80
CA GLY A 281 13.52 37.72 5.36
C GLY A 281 12.95 36.43 5.88
N GLY A 282 13.78 35.63 6.58
CA GLY A 282 13.38 34.44 7.31
C GLY A 282 12.76 34.78 8.69
N PRO A 283 12.20 33.78 9.39
CA PRO A 283 11.84 33.90 10.81
C PRO A 283 13.12 33.87 11.67
N ASN A 284 13.00 34.09 12.99
CA ASN A 284 14.05 33.73 13.91
C ASN A 284 14.23 32.22 13.92
N VAL A 285 15.46 31.72 13.75
CA VAL A 285 15.76 30.28 13.70
C VAL A 285 16.66 29.88 14.86
N ASP A 286 16.20 28.89 15.63
CA ASP A 286 16.87 28.41 16.84
C ASP A 286 17.82 27.25 16.54
N LYS A 287 17.28 26.17 15.97
CA LYS A 287 18.06 24.98 15.64
C LYS A 287 17.47 24.17 14.50
N LEU A 288 18.29 23.30 13.94
CA LEU A 288 17.90 22.20 13.09
C LEU A 288 18.03 20.89 13.87
N THR A 289 16.98 20.12 13.97
CA THR A 289 17.02 18.73 14.45
C THR A 289 16.99 17.82 13.24
N VAL A 290 17.99 16.96 13.09
CA VAL A 290 18.10 15.97 12.04
C VAL A 290 17.82 14.61 12.66
N THR A 291 16.68 14.06 12.34
CA THR A 291 16.29 12.72 12.78
C THR A 291 16.38 11.80 11.59
N ARG A 292 17.13 10.72 11.71
CA ARG A 292 17.07 9.68 10.70
C ARG A 292 15.61 9.22 10.63
N GLY A 293 14.97 9.41 9.49
CA GLY A 293 13.74 8.71 9.21
C GLY A 293 14.11 7.24 9.34
N GLY A 294 13.46 6.51 10.24
CA GLY A 294 13.64 5.08 10.26
C GLY A 294 13.48 4.63 8.82
N THR A 295 14.45 3.94 8.27
CA THR A 295 14.18 3.05 7.16
C THR A 295 13.35 1.94 7.78
N SER A 296 12.10 2.24 8.09
CA SER A 296 11.13 1.20 8.29
C SER A 296 11.09 0.49 6.96
N GLY A 297 11.58 -0.70 6.94
CA GLY A 297 11.19 -1.65 5.93
C GLY A 297 9.67 -1.56 5.78
N PRO A 298 9.11 -2.06 4.72
CA PRO A 298 7.67 -2.07 4.54
C PRO A 298 7.01 -2.74 5.76
N ALA A 299 5.90 -2.18 6.24
CA ALA A 299 5.20 -2.70 7.42
C ALA A 299 4.66 -4.12 7.18
N VAL A 300 4.35 -4.45 5.92
CA VAL A 300 3.94 -5.78 5.47
C VAL A 300 4.90 -6.23 4.37
N PRO A 301 6.14 -6.65 4.69
CA PRO A 301 7.10 -7.07 3.68
C PRO A 301 6.60 -8.30 2.92
N PHE A 302 6.83 -8.33 1.60
CA PHE A 302 6.62 -9.54 0.81
C PHE A 302 7.33 -10.74 1.45
N GLY A 303 6.68 -11.89 1.50
CA GLY A 303 7.19 -13.10 2.15
C GLY A 303 6.94 -13.17 3.66
N SER A 304 6.38 -12.11 4.28
CA SER A 304 6.04 -12.14 5.70
C SER A 304 4.77 -12.95 6.01
N HIS A 305 3.87 -13.11 5.06
CA HIS A 305 2.59 -13.83 5.18
C HIS A 305 1.76 -13.42 6.42
N GLN A 306 1.87 -12.14 6.83
CA GLN A 306 1.21 -11.62 8.04
C GLN A 306 -0.32 -11.61 7.93
N PHE A 307 -0.86 -11.50 6.72
CA PHE A 307 -2.30 -11.52 6.49
C PHE A 307 -2.77 -12.95 6.24
N GLN A 308 -3.70 -13.42 7.05
CA GLN A 308 -4.27 -14.75 6.89
C GLN A 308 -5.56 -14.69 6.07
N TYR A 309 -5.64 -15.52 5.03
CA TYR A 309 -6.90 -15.77 4.33
C TYR A 309 -7.83 -16.61 5.20
N ILE A 310 -9.11 -16.65 4.84
CA ILE A 310 -10.06 -17.50 5.57
C ILE A 310 -9.58 -18.95 5.65
N ALA A 311 -9.94 -19.64 6.74
CA ALA A 311 -9.59 -21.04 6.95
C ALA A 311 -10.03 -21.92 5.77
N GLY A 312 -9.15 -22.82 5.34
CA GLY A 312 -9.39 -23.72 4.22
C GLY A 312 -9.04 -23.16 2.83
N THR A 313 -8.51 -21.93 2.77
CA THR A 313 -7.95 -21.40 1.51
C THR A 313 -6.71 -22.19 1.12
N LEU A 314 -6.71 -22.75 -0.11
CA LEU A 314 -5.59 -23.54 -0.63
C LEU A 314 -4.42 -22.64 -1.05
N ARG A 315 -3.22 -23.23 -0.99
CA ARG A 315 -1.99 -22.66 -1.57
C ARG A 315 -1.30 -23.73 -2.42
N PRO A 316 -0.41 -23.34 -3.36
CA PRO A 316 0.37 -24.31 -4.12
C PRO A 316 1.17 -25.22 -3.20
N THR A 317 1.25 -26.51 -3.56
CA THR A 317 2.07 -27.48 -2.83
C THR A 317 3.56 -27.15 -3.02
N GLY A 318 4.29 -27.07 -1.92
CA GLY A 318 5.72 -26.75 -1.93
C GLY A 318 6.11 -25.98 -0.68
N SER A 319 7.42 -25.71 -0.53
CA SER A 319 7.85 -24.83 0.56
C SER A 319 7.44 -23.37 0.27
N VAL A 320 7.04 -22.66 1.30
CA VAL A 320 6.71 -21.22 1.21
C VAL A 320 7.82 -20.45 0.49
N SER A 321 9.08 -20.70 0.89
CA SER A 321 10.24 -20.03 0.30
C SER A 321 10.42 -20.33 -1.20
N THR A 322 10.08 -21.52 -1.68
CA THR A 322 10.12 -21.85 -3.11
C THR A 322 9.04 -21.09 -3.87
N VAL A 323 7.82 -21.10 -3.36
CA VAL A 323 6.68 -20.37 -3.95
C VAL A 323 6.98 -18.88 -4.01
N ASP A 324 7.45 -18.28 -2.91
CA ASP A 324 7.84 -16.87 -2.87
C ASP A 324 8.95 -16.52 -3.85
N SER A 325 9.99 -17.38 -3.94
CA SER A 325 11.08 -17.17 -4.89
C SER A 325 10.60 -17.18 -6.36
N GLN A 326 9.61 -17.98 -6.68
CA GLN A 326 9.00 -18.01 -8.02
C GLN A 326 8.27 -16.70 -8.32
N VAL A 327 7.53 -16.13 -7.34
CA VAL A 327 6.88 -14.82 -7.47
C VAL A 327 7.93 -13.72 -7.67
N VAL A 328 8.97 -13.69 -6.84
CA VAL A 328 10.06 -12.68 -6.94
C VAL A 328 10.76 -12.76 -8.30
N ASN A 329 11.04 -13.96 -8.79
CA ASN A 329 11.66 -14.15 -10.11
C ASN A 329 10.76 -13.63 -11.23
N TYR A 330 9.45 -13.83 -11.15
CA TYR A 330 8.51 -13.32 -12.12
C TYR A 330 8.38 -11.80 -12.02
N TYR A 331 8.26 -11.25 -10.81
CA TYR A 331 8.23 -9.82 -10.55
C TYR A 331 9.46 -9.09 -11.11
N ASN A 332 10.66 -9.64 -10.92
CA ASN A 332 11.88 -8.98 -11.42
C ASN A 332 11.88 -8.86 -12.96
N ARG A 333 11.36 -9.87 -13.67
CA ARG A 333 11.18 -9.81 -15.13
C ARG A 333 10.10 -8.79 -15.52
N TRP A 334 8.97 -8.80 -14.84
CA TRP A 334 7.89 -7.84 -15.04
C TRP A 334 8.36 -6.40 -14.81
N LYS A 335 9.03 -6.15 -13.71
CA LYS A 335 9.58 -4.83 -13.38
C LYS A 335 10.55 -4.34 -14.46
N ALA A 336 11.48 -5.16 -14.90
CA ALA A 336 12.44 -4.80 -15.95
C ALA A 336 11.76 -4.49 -17.29
N ALA A 337 10.67 -5.21 -17.62
CA ALA A 337 9.93 -5.02 -18.85
C ALA A 337 9.05 -3.77 -18.83
N PHE A 338 8.32 -3.50 -17.75
CA PHE A 338 7.19 -2.57 -17.78
C PHE A 338 7.33 -1.35 -16.89
N VAL A 339 8.13 -1.36 -15.81
CA VAL A 339 8.35 -0.16 -14.99
C VAL A 339 9.37 0.73 -15.68
N LYS A 340 8.98 1.95 -16.05
CA LYS A 340 9.80 2.88 -16.83
C LYS A 340 9.88 4.26 -16.20
N GLN A 341 10.78 5.07 -16.72
CA GLN A 341 10.96 6.50 -16.46
C GLN A 341 11.10 7.27 -17.78
N ASN A 342 10.38 6.84 -18.80
CA ASN A 342 10.46 7.41 -20.14
C ASN A 342 9.94 8.85 -20.19
N CYS A 343 8.99 9.18 -19.29
CA CYS A 343 8.37 10.49 -19.21
C CYS A 343 9.22 11.55 -18.46
N GLY A 344 10.36 11.17 -17.89
CA GLY A 344 11.21 12.10 -17.13
C GLY A 344 10.58 12.58 -15.82
N ASN A 345 10.92 13.77 -15.38
CA ASN A 345 10.37 14.46 -14.20
C ASN A 345 10.45 13.68 -12.87
N GLY A 346 11.19 12.56 -12.81
CA GLY A 346 11.20 11.63 -11.69
C GLY A 346 9.89 10.86 -11.55
N TRP A 347 9.12 10.74 -12.63
CA TRP A 347 7.94 9.89 -12.74
C TRP A 347 8.36 8.45 -12.93
N TYR A 348 7.48 7.56 -12.51
CA TYR A 348 7.51 6.13 -12.85
C TYR A 348 6.16 5.76 -13.46
N GLU A 349 6.20 5.18 -14.61
CA GLU A 349 5.05 4.75 -15.36
C GLU A 349 5.15 3.27 -15.73
N ILE A 350 3.99 2.64 -15.92
CA ILE A 350 3.90 1.28 -16.44
C ILE A 350 3.60 1.36 -17.93
N ILE A 351 4.56 0.88 -18.74
CA ILE A 351 4.36 0.85 -20.19
C ILE A 351 3.46 -0.33 -20.59
N SER A 352 2.48 -0.06 -21.43
CA SER A 352 1.65 -1.05 -22.12
C SER A 352 2.01 -1.05 -23.62
N PRO A 353 3.07 -1.76 -24.03
CA PRO A 353 3.60 -1.70 -25.40
C PRO A 353 2.66 -2.33 -26.43
N ASP A 354 1.63 -3.02 -26.00
CA ASP A 354 0.56 -3.62 -26.81
C ASP A 354 -0.62 -2.68 -27.05
N ALA A 355 -0.61 -1.46 -26.48
CA ALA A 355 -1.62 -0.44 -26.68
C ALA A 355 -1.21 0.62 -27.72
N ASP A 356 -2.20 1.22 -28.37
CA ASP A 356 -1.97 2.36 -29.29
C ASP A 356 -1.41 3.57 -28.53
N HIS A 357 -1.77 3.71 -27.23
CA HIS A 357 -1.20 4.65 -26.28
C HIS A 357 -0.47 3.86 -25.20
N PRO A 358 0.84 4.07 -25.04
CA PRO A 358 1.68 3.16 -24.23
C PRO A 358 1.49 3.30 -22.73
N TYR A 359 0.73 4.28 -22.25
CA TYR A 359 0.47 4.47 -20.82
C TYR A 359 -1.04 4.56 -20.61
N VAL A 360 -1.57 3.63 -19.83
CA VAL A 360 -3.01 3.53 -19.52
C VAL A 360 -3.24 3.45 -18.00
N ALA A 361 -4.37 3.99 -17.54
CA ALA A 361 -4.72 4.02 -16.13
C ALA A 361 -4.76 2.62 -15.49
N GLU A 362 -5.26 1.61 -16.22
CA GLU A 362 -5.24 0.21 -15.80
C GLU A 362 -3.81 -0.27 -15.48
N ALA A 363 -2.85 0.04 -16.38
CA ALA A 363 -1.45 -0.35 -16.18
C ALA A 363 -0.84 0.33 -14.96
N GLN A 364 -1.14 1.62 -14.77
CA GLN A 364 -0.64 2.38 -13.63
C GLN A 364 -1.23 1.85 -12.31
N GLY A 365 -2.53 1.55 -12.27
CA GLY A 365 -3.20 0.93 -11.12
C GLY A 365 -2.59 -0.43 -10.76
N TYR A 366 -2.41 -1.33 -11.75
CA TYR A 366 -1.73 -2.61 -11.56
C TYR A 366 -0.32 -2.42 -10.99
N GLY A 367 0.44 -1.47 -11.55
CA GLY A 367 1.78 -1.15 -11.07
C GLY A 367 1.80 -0.73 -9.62
N MET A 368 0.91 0.16 -9.21
CA MET A 368 0.82 0.65 -7.83
C MET A 368 0.49 -0.50 -6.85
N VAL A 369 -0.45 -1.37 -7.18
CA VAL A 369 -0.79 -2.54 -6.34
C VAL A 369 0.39 -3.51 -6.26
N ILE A 370 1.00 -3.86 -7.40
CA ILE A 370 2.14 -4.78 -7.46
C ILE A 370 3.33 -4.25 -6.66
N ILE A 371 3.75 -3.01 -6.91
CA ILE A 371 4.93 -2.42 -6.25
C ILE A 371 4.74 -2.33 -4.74
N ALA A 372 3.55 -1.93 -4.27
CA ALA A 372 3.26 -1.85 -2.84
C ALA A 372 3.27 -3.23 -2.16
N THR A 373 2.74 -4.27 -2.83
CA THR A 373 2.72 -5.63 -2.29
C THR A 373 4.09 -6.32 -2.36
N MET A 374 4.94 -5.96 -3.33
CA MET A 374 6.30 -6.50 -3.47
C MET A 374 7.34 -5.77 -2.61
N ALA A 375 6.93 -4.78 -1.84
CA ALA A 375 7.81 -4.11 -0.87
C ALA A 375 8.41 -5.12 0.12
N GLY A 376 9.71 -5.01 0.38
CA GLY A 376 10.47 -6.01 1.16
C GLY A 376 11.28 -6.97 0.28
N ALA A 377 10.71 -7.45 -0.84
CA ALA A 377 11.49 -8.12 -1.88
C ALA A 377 12.21 -7.12 -2.80
N ASP A 378 11.73 -5.88 -2.86
CA ASP A 378 12.34 -4.80 -3.64
C ASP A 378 12.64 -3.59 -2.77
N SER A 379 13.91 -3.29 -2.60
CA SER A 379 14.38 -2.13 -1.81
C SER A 379 14.00 -0.77 -2.45
N ASN A 380 13.69 -0.74 -3.75
CA ASN A 380 13.30 0.47 -4.48
C ASN A 380 11.77 0.66 -4.55
N ALA A 381 10.98 -0.23 -3.97
CA ALA A 381 9.52 -0.22 -4.10
C ALA A 381 8.91 1.15 -3.76
N ARG A 382 9.30 1.75 -2.62
CA ARG A 382 8.79 3.06 -2.22
C ARG A 382 9.17 4.17 -3.21
N THR A 383 10.40 4.19 -3.71
CA THR A 383 10.87 5.20 -4.67
C THR A 383 10.08 5.12 -5.98
N MET A 384 9.84 3.91 -6.48
CA MET A 384 9.03 3.70 -7.67
C MET A 384 7.58 4.10 -7.42
N PHE A 385 7.01 3.71 -6.28
CA PHE A 385 5.65 4.06 -5.90
C PHE A 385 5.46 5.59 -5.81
N ASP A 386 6.37 6.31 -5.15
CA ASP A 386 6.34 7.77 -5.07
C ASP A 386 6.39 8.43 -6.46
N GLY A 387 7.18 7.87 -7.38
CA GLY A 387 7.22 8.32 -8.77
C GLY A 387 5.93 8.01 -9.53
N MET A 388 5.26 6.89 -9.24
CA MET A 388 3.92 6.57 -9.79
C MET A 388 2.85 7.53 -9.26
N VAL A 389 2.88 7.88 -7.96
CA VAL A 389 1.99 8.90 -7.39
C VAL A 389 2.23 10.25 -8.07
N LYS A 390 3.48 10.61 -8.29
CA LYS A 390 3.83 11.86 -8.98
C LYS A 390 3.30 11.89 -10.42
N TYR A 391 3.37 10.78 -11.14
CA TYR A 391 2.80 10.61 -12.48
C TYR A 391 1.28 10.76 -12.45
N MET A 392 0.59 10.04 -11.57
CA MET A 392 -0.86 10.12 -11.39
C MET A 392 -1.33 11.57 -11.15
N LEU A 393 -0.67 12.29 -10.23
CA LEU A 393 -1.02 13.67 -9.91
C LEU A 393 -0.76 14.67 -11.07
N ALA A 394 0.08 14.30 -12.03
CA ALA A 394 0.37 15.12 -13.22
C ALA A 394 -0.63 14.88 -14.37
N HIS A 395 -1.42 13.81 -14.31
CA HIS A 395 -2.35 13.41 -15.38
C HIS A 395 -3.80 13.27 -14.85
N PRO A 396 -4.38 14.34 -14.29
CA PRO A 396 -5.74 14.26 -13.75
C PRO A 396 -6.78 14.12 -14.88
N SER A 397 -7.92 13.46 -14.56
CA SER A 397 -9.09 13.50 -15.43
C SER A 397 -9.63 14.93 -15.56
N VAL A 398 -10.14 15.23 -16.75
CA VAL A 398 -10.79 16.53 -17.06
C VAL A 398 -12.08 16.76 -16.26
N HIS A 399 -12.77 15.69 -15.84
CA HIS A 399 -14.02 15.78 -15.10
C HIS A 399 -13.82 15.86 -13.59
N ASN A 400 -12.76 15.24 -13.08
CA ASN A 400 -12.41 15.29 -11.66
C ASN A 400 -10.90 15.12 -11.46
N SER A 401 -10.26 16.16 -10.93
CA SER A 401 -8.80 16.18 -10.75
C SER A 401 -8.25 15.17 -9.73
N ASP A 402 -9.11 14.50 -8.97
CA ASP A 402 -8.72 13.41 -8.08
C ASP A 402 -8.83 12.03 -8.75
N LEU A 403 -9.17 11.93 -10.05
CA LEU A 403 -9.14 10.73 -10.87
C LEU A 403 -7.99 10.80 -11.89
N LEU A 404 -7.55 9.67 -12.39
CA LEU A 404 -6.46 9.56 -13.37
C LEU A 404 -7.03 9.55 -14.78
N ALA A 405 -6.46 10.36 -15.70
CA ALA A 405 -6.79 10.28 -17.12
C ALA A 405 -6.45 8.89 -17.68
N ALA A 406 -7.38 8.32 -18.45
CA ALA A 406 -7.34 6.92 -18.88
C ALA A 406 -6.12 6.60 -19.75
N GLU A 407 -5.67 7.54 -20.58
CA GLU A 407 -4.63 7.26 -21.58
C GLU A 407 -3.64 8.43 -21.73
N GLN A 408 -2.35 8.09 -21.88
CA GLN A 408 -1.29 9.01 -22.25
C GLN A 408 -0.52 8.47 -23.46
N ASP A 409 -0.13 9.37 -24.35
CA ASP A 409 0.64 9.04 -25.56
C ASP A 409 2.14 8.82 -25.27
N SER A 410 2.91 8.52 -26.31
CA SER A 410 4.35 8.30 -26.20
C SER A 410 5.15 9.54 -25.76
N THR A 411 4.53 10.72 -25.76
CA THR A 411 5.10 11.97 -25.22
C THR A 411 4.62 12.26 -23.81
N CYS A 412 3.90 11.30 -23.20
CA CYS A 412 3.34 11.37 -21.84
C CYS A 412 2.31 12.50 -21.67
N GLN A 413 1.55 12.80 -22.74
CA GLN A 413 0.44 13.72 -22.66
C GLN A 413 -0.87 12.95 -22.62
N SER A 414 -1.80 13.40 -21.77
CA SER A 414 -3.15 12.80 -21.71
C SER A 414 -3.88 13.04 -23.04
N VAL A 415 -4.50 12.00 -23.56
CA VAL A 415 -5.17 11.98 -24.89
C VAL A 415 -6.57 11.41 -24.78
N ASN A 416 -7.31 11.35 -25.90
CA ASN A 416 -8.62 10.71 -26.01
C ASN A 416 -9.70 11.23 -25.05
N GLY A 417 -9.77 12.56 -24.88
CA GLY A 417 -10.76 13.22 -24.02
C GLY A 417 -10.25 13.51 -22.62
N THR A 418 -9.12 12.91 -22.22
CA THR A 418 -8.51 13.08 -20.88
C THR A 418 -9.46 12.72 -19.73
N ASP A 419 -10.43 11.86 -19.98
CA ASP A 419 -11.37 11.32 -19.00
C ASP A 419 -10.79 10.05 -18.32
N SER A 420 -11.47 9.54 -17.29
CA SER A 420 -10.96 8.41 -16.47
C SER A 420 -11.39 7.04 -16.98
N ALA A 421 -10.75 5.99 -16.41
CA ALA A 421 -11.17 4.59 -16.56
C ALA A 421 -11.31 3.93 -15.18
N THR A 422 -12.51 3.45 -14.89
CA THR A 422 -12.90 2.98 -13.54
C THR A 422 -12.02 1.87 -12.99
N ASP A 423 -11.56 0.91 -13.80
CA ASP A 423 -10.70 -0.17 -13.35
C ASP A 423 -9.33 0.34 -12.89
N GLY A 424 -8.76 1.31 -13.62
CA GLY A 424 -7.51 1.95 -13.23
C GLY A 424 -7.64 2.72 -11.93
N ASP A 425 -8.70 3.52 -11.78
CA ASP A 425 -8.94 4.34 -10.59
C ASP A 425 -9.18 3.49 -9.33
N LEU A 426 -9.88 2.35 -9.44
CA LEU A 426 -10.07 1.42 -8.32
C LEU A 426 -8.73 0.87 -7.82
N ASP A 427 -7.86 0.40 -8.71
CA ASP A 427 -6.54 -0.13 -8.35
C ASP A 427 -5.60 0.98 -7.86
N VAL A 428 -5.67 2.20 -8.41
CA VAL A 428 -4.92 3.38 -7.92
C VAL A 428 -5.30 3.70 -6.48
N ALA A 429 -6.60 3.82 -6.18
CA ALA A 429 -7.08 4.09 -4.83
C ALA A 429 -6.63 3.02 -3.83
N TYR A 430 -6.71 1.75 -4.25
CA TYR A 430 -6.29 0.62 -3.43
C TYR A 430 -4.76 0.60 -3.25
N GLY A 431 -3.99 0.86 -4.29
CA GLY A 431 -2.54 0.99 -4.24
C GLY A 431 -2.08 2.09 -3.27
N LEU A 432 -2.77 3.23 -3.22
CA LEU A 432 -2.52 4.30 -2.25
C LEU A 432 -2.77 3.85 -0.80
N LEU A 433 -3.81 3.05 -0.55
CA LEU A 433 -4.07 2.48 0.78
C LEU A 433 -3.01 1.45 1.18
N LEU A 434 -2.56 0.61 0.23
CA LEU A 434 -1.44 -0.29 0.44
C LEU A 434 -0.17 0.49 0.82
N ALA A 435 0.10 1.61 0.16
CA ALA A 435 1.24 2.48 0.44
C ALA A 435 1.16 3.14 1.82
N ASP A 436 -0.03 3.62 2.22
CA ASP A 436 -0.27 4.14 3.56
C ASP A 436 0.08 3.09 4.62
N ARG A 437 -0.36 1.86 4.44
CA ARG A 437 -0.06 0.75 5.35
C ARG A 437 1.41 0.36 5.34
N GLN A 438 2.07 0.36 4.16
CA GLN A 438 3.47 -0.03 4.01
C GLN A 438 4.45 0.98 4.56
N TRP A 439 4.21 2.27 4.32
CA TRP A 439 5.20 3.32 4.53
C TRP A 439 4.69 4.51 5.34
N GLY A 440 3.40 4.51 5.70
CA GLY A 440 2.73 5.60 6.39
C GLY A 440 2.59 6.86 5.52
N SER A 441 1.71 7.76 5.94
CA SER A 441 1.33 8.98 5.20
C SER A 441 2.04 10.26 5.69
N ALA A 442 3.07 10.12 6.52
CA ALA A 442 3.84 11.26 7.04
C ALA A 442 5.03 11.67 6.15
N GLY A 443 5.19 11.05 4.95
CA GLY A 443 6.30 11.26 4.03
C GLY A 443 6.06 12.38 3.01
N THR A 444 6.64 12.22 1.80
CA THR A 444 6.46 13.15 0.67
C THR A 444 5.01 13.26 0.26
N TYR A 445 4.28 12.16 0.30
CA TYR A 445 2.86 12.08 -0.01
C TYR A 445 2.07 11.58 1.19
N ASP A 446 0.94 12.20 1.45
CA ASP A 446 -0.10 11.67 2.33
C ASP A 446 -0.95 10.69 1.52
N TYR A 447 -0.46 9.44 1.41
CA TYR A 447 -1.12 8.38 0.63
C TYR A 447 -2.57 8.16 1.09
N ARG A 448 -2.82 8.24 2.42
CA ARG A 448 -4.16 8.05 2.97
C ARG A 448 -5.13 9.12 2.51
N GLN A 449 -4.74 10.39 2.57
CA GLN A 449 -5.58 11.49 2.10
C GLN A 449 -5.77 11.47 0.59
N LEU A 450 -4.72 11.13 -0.17
CA LEU A 450 -4.83 10.90 -1.61
C LEU A 450 -5.84 9.79 -1.91
N ALA A 451 -5.74 8.64 -1.24
CA ALA A 451 -6.68 7.53 -1.39
C ALA A 451 -8.12 7.94 -1.07
N ILE A 452 -8.35 8.63 0.06
CA ILE A 452 -9.70 9.06 0.45
C ILE A 452 -10.31 10.01 -0.58
N ARG A 453 -9.55 10.96 -1.11
CA ARG A 453 -10.02 11.86 -2.17
C ARG A 453 -10.37 11.08 -3.44
N HIS A 454 -9.49 10.18 -3.86
CA HIS A 454 -9.69 9.33 -5.03
C HIS A 454 -10.93 8.42 -4.88
N ILE A 455 -11.10 7.76 -3.73
CA ILE A 455 -12.30 6.95 -3.40
C ILE A 455 -13.58 7.78 -3.46
N ASN A 456 -13.55 9.01 -2.94
CA ASN A 456 -14.72 9.90 -3.01
C ASN A 456 -15.00 10.35 -4.44
N ALA A 457 -13.97 10.57 -5.26
CA ALA A 457 -14.10 10.91 -6.67
C ALA A 457 -14.69 9.74 -7.48
N ILE A 458 -14.21 8.51 -7.27
CA ILE A 458 -14.80 7.27 -7.85
C ILE A 458 -16.31 7.21 -7.51
N LYS A 459 -16.65 7.33 -6.23
CA LYS A 459 -18.06 7.26 -5.80
C LYS A 459 -18.92 8.33 -6.47
N ALA A 460 -18.42 9.54 -6.60
CA ALA A 460 -19.16 10.66 -7.18
C ALA A 460 -19.28 10.59 -8.70
N ASN A 461 -18.25 10.12 -9.40
CA ASN A 461 -18.14 10.23 -10.85
C ASN A 461 -18.18 8.90 -11.60
N GLU A 462 -17.95 7.76 -10.92
CA GLU A 462 -17.88 6.45 -11.56
C GLU A 462 -18.89 5.44 -11.02
N VAL A 463 -19.71 5.83 -10.06
CA VAL A 463 -20.86 5.03 -9.60
C VAL A 463 -22.16 5.62 -10.16
N ASN A 464 -22.97 4.77 -10.76
CA ASN A 464 -24.29 5.15 -11.22
C ASN A 464 -25.22 5.41 -10.02
N SER A 465 -25.74 6.61 -9.89
CA SER A 465 -26.54 7.04 -8.73
C SER A 465 -27.89 6.32 -8.59
N THR A 466 -28.38 5.69 -9.66
CA THR A 466 -29.66 4.97 -9.68
C THR A 466 -29.47 3.49 -9.39
N THR A 467 -28.51 2.85 -10.05
CA THR A 467 -28.29 1.40 -9.97
C THR A 467 -27.26 1.02 -8.91
N HIS A 468 -26.46 1.97 -8.45
CA HIS A 468 -25.32 1.78 -7.56
C HIS A 468 -24.25 0.82 -8.13
N LEU A 469 -24.23 0.65 -9.46
CA LEU A 469 -23.20 -0.12 -10.17
C LEU A 469 -22.10 0.81 -10.67
N LEU A 470 -20.91 0.28 -10.84
CA LEU A 470 -19.81 1.01 -11.47
C LEU A 470 -20.13 1.32 -12.93
N ARG A 471 -19.79 2.52 -13.36
CA ARG A 471 -19.77 2.97 -14.74
C ARG A 471 -18.43 2.60 -15.38
N LEU A 472 -18.26 2.89 -16.65
CA LEU A 472 -17.04 2.58 -17.42
C LEU A 472 -15.91 3.59 -17.19
N GLY A 473 -16.26 4.77 -16.74
CA GLY A 473 -15.41 5.90 -16.43
C GLY A 473 -16.26 7.12 -16.11
N ASP A 474 -15.62 8.24 -15.77
CA ASP A 474 -16.30 9.51 -15.45
C ASP A 474 -16.94 10.19 -16.68
N TRP A 475 -16.54 9.80 -17.89
CA TRP A 475 -17.11 10.21 -19.16
C TRP A 475 -18.49 9.62 -19.48
N SER A 476 -18.83 8.49 -18.87
CA SER A 476 -20.10 7.77 -19.07
C SER A 476 -21.25 8.49 -18.35
N MET A 477 -21.60 9.69 -18.83
CA MET A 477 -22.59 10.59 -18.21
C MET A 477 -24.03 10.21 -18.56
N CYS A 478 -24.97 10.63 -17.73
CA CYS A 478 -26.39 10.39 -17.94
C CYS A 478 -26.87 10.99 -19.28
N CYS A 479 -27.70 10.29 -20.02
CA CYS A 479 -28.33 8.99 -19.76
C CYS A 479 -28.44 8.21 -21.06
N ASP A 480 -27.32 8.04 -21.73
CA ASP A 480 -27.23 7.19 -22.92
C ASP A 480 -27.08 5.70 -22.54
N SER A 481 -26.94 4.82 -23.55
CA SER A 481 -26.81 3.39 -23.34
C SER A 481 -25.56 3.01 -22.55
N LEU A 482 -24.48 3.78 -22.63
CA LEU A 482 -23.23 3.51 -21.93
C LEU A 482 -23.31 3.90 -20.45
N TYR A 483 -24.15 4.88 -20.09
CA TYR A 483 -24.46 5.18 -18.70
C TYR A 483 -25.16 4.01 -17.97
N TRP A 484 -25.91 3.19 -18.70
CA TRP A 484 -26.60 2.00 -18.19
C TRP A 484 -25.83 0.69 -18.49
N THR A 485 -24.54 0.83 -18.74
CA THR A 485 -23.62 -0.30 -18.99
C THR A 485 -22.58 -0.38 -17.87
N THR A 486 -22.23 -1.58 -17.46
CA THR A 486 -21.20 -1.86 -16.45
C THR A 486 -20.31 -3.02 -16.89
N ARG A 487 -19.08 -3.06 -16.39
CA ARG A 487 -18.06 -4.03 -16.78
C ARG A 487 -17.73 -4.96 -15.60
N PRO A 488 -18.08 -6.26 -15.63
CA PRO A 488 -17.84 -7.19 -14.53
C PRO A 488 -16.38 -7.38 -14.08
N SER A 489 -15.40 -7.09 -14.91
CA SER A 489 -13.99 -7.10 -14.51
C SER A 489 -13.65 -6.06 -13.43
N ASP A 490 -14.46 -5.00 -13.32
CA ASP A 490 -14.27 -3.89 -12.38
C ASP A 490 -14.93 -4.19 -11.01
N TYR A 491 -15.59 -5.35 -10.86
CA TYR A 491 -16.23 -5.72 -9.60
C TYR A 491 -15.21 -6.19 -8.56
N MET A 492 -14.37 -5.25 -8.15
CA MET A 492 -13.32 -5.43 -7.15
C MET A 492 -13.90 -5.29 -5.74
N LEU A 493 -14.66 -6.30 -5.31
CA LEU A 493 -15.43 -6.23 -4.07
C LEU A 493 -14.55 -6.10 -2.82
N ASP A 494 -13.37 -6.67 -2.81
CA ASP A 494 -12.37 -6.54 -1.74
C ASP A 494 -11.87 -5.08 -1.61
N HIS A 495 -11.66 -4.39 -2.74
CA HIS A 495 -11.33 -2.96 -2.79
C HIS A 495 -12.48 -2.11 -2.21
N MET A 496 -13.70 -2.36 -2.67
CA MET A 496 -14.91 -1.66 -2.18
C MET A 496 -15.11 -1.85 -0.68
N ARG A 497 -14.85 -3.06 -0.13
CA ARG A 497 -14.89 -3.29 1.34
C ARG A 497 -13.83 -2.49 2.06
N THR A 498 -12.66 -2.40 1.49
CA THR A 498 -11.58 -1.56 2.03
C THR A 498 -11.96 -0.09 1.99
N PHE A 499 -12.54 0.39 0.89
CA PHE A 499 -13.05 1.76 0.76
C PHE A 499 -14.11 2.07 1.82
N ARG A 500 -15.04 1.13 2.05
CA ARG A 500 -16.03 1.20 3.12
C ARG A 500 -15.37 1.34 4.51
N ALA A 501 -14.37 0.52 4.78
CA ALA A 501 -13.69 0.51 6.07
C ALA A 501 -12.90 1.81 6.32
N VAL A 502 -12.18 2.30 5.31
CA VAL A 502 -11.30 3.47 5.42
C VAL A 502 -12.06 4.78 5.48
N THR A 503 -13.14 4.92 4.68
CA THR A 503 -13.94 6.16 4.62
C THR A 503 -15.04 6.22 5.67
N GLY A 504 -15.48 5.07 6.20
CA GLY A 504 -16.64 4.97 7.07
C GLY A 504 -17.98 5.19 6.34
N ASP A 505 -17.97 5.36 5.01
CA ASP A 505 -19.14 5.72 4.22
C ASP A 505 -20.02 4.50 3.91
N GLY A 506 -21.23 4.45 4.50
CA GLY A 506 -22.22 3.38 4.30
C GLY A 506 -22.73 3.20 2.88
N ALA A 507 -22.53 4.17 1.98
CA ALA A 507 -22.93 4.03 0.57
C ALA A 507 -22.22 2.85 -0.10
N TRP A 508 -20.99 2.53 0.32
CA TRP A 508 -20.25 1.37 -0.20
C TRP A 508 -20.93 0.03 0.11
N ASP A 509 -21.69 -0.07 1.22
CA ASP A 509 -22.46 -1.29 1.53
C ASP A 509 -23.55 -1.52 0.47
N THR A 510 -24.22 -0.45 0.00
CA THR A 510 -25.22 -0.49 -1.07
C THR A 510 -24.59 -0.84 -2.42
N ILE A 511 -23.43 -0.22 -2.72
CA ILE A 511 -22.66 -0.48 -3.95
C ILE A 511 -22.24 -1.94 -4.01
N ILE A 512 -21.63 -2.49 -2.96
CA ILE A 512 -21.24 -3.91 -2.86
C ILE A 512 -22.45 -4.82 -3.06
N GLY A 513 -23.57 -4.51 -2.39
CA GLY A 513 -24.79 -5.29 -2.50
C GLY A 513 -25.38 -5.33 -3.92
N ALA A 514 -25.35 -4.20 -4.64
CA ALA A 514 -25.77 -4.11 -6.04
C ALA A 514 -24.92 -5.01 -6.95
N HIS A 515 -23.60 -4.94 -6.81
CA HIS A 515 -22.68 -5.77 -7.60
C HIS A 515 -22.84 -7.26 -7.30
N GLN A 516 -22.97 -7.67 -6.03
CA GLN A 516 -23.20 -9.07 -5.65
C GLN A 516 -24.52 -9.61 -6.20
N SER A 517 -25.56 -8.77 -6.18
CA SER A 517 -26.87 -9.11 -6.75
C SER A 517 -26.78 -9.29 -8.27
N LEU A 518 -26.04 -8.41 -8.96
CA LEU A 518 -25.85 -8.49 -10.40
C LEU A 518 -25.04 -9.73 -10.80
N ILE A 519 -23.94 -10.03 -10.09
CA ILE A 519 -23.15 -11.25 -10.29
C ILE A 519 -24.05 -12.47 -10.19
N THR A 520 -24.85 -12.57 -9.13
CA THR A 520 -25.76 -13.69 -8.88
C THR A 520 -26.80 -13.81 -9.99
N ASN A 521 -27.38 -12.70 -10.44
CA ASN A 521 -28.35 -12.68 -11.53
C ASN A 521 -27.76 -13.15 -12.86
N MET A 522 -26.59 -12.63 -13.23
CA MET A 522 -25.88 -13.02 -14.46
C MET A 522 -25.58 -14.53 -14.45
N GLN A 523 -25.04 -15.04 -13.34
CA GLN A 523 -24.69 -16.45 -13.20
C GLN A 523 -25.90 -17.38 -13.21
N ASN A 524 -27.05 -16.96 -12.67
CA ASN A 524 -28.25 -17.79 -12.60
C ASN A 524 -29.06 -17.77 -13.89
N GLN A 525 -29.15 -16.62 -14.55
CA GLN A 525 -30.00 -16.45 -15.72
C GLN A 525 -29.27 -16.77 -17.04
N TYR A 526 -28.00 -16.37 -17.16
CA TYR A 526 -27.28 -16.42 -18.43
C TYR A 526 -26.13 -17.44 -18.46
N ALA A 527 -25.63 -17.83 -17.27
CA ALA A 527 -24.53 -18.77 -17.13
C ALA A 527 -24.79 -19.86 -16.06
N PRO A 528 -25.98 -20.52 -16.03
CA PRO A 528 -26.32 -21.42 -14.94
C PRO A 528 -25.38 -22.62 -14.83
N GLY A 529 -24.84 -23.08 -15.98
CA GLY A 529 -23.92 -24.22 -16.04
C GLY A 529 -22.44 -23.86 -15.84
N THR A 530 -22.06 -22.62 -16.09
CA THR A 530 -20.63 -22.22 -16.09
C THR A 530 -20.26 -21.25 -14.97
N GLY A 531 -21.18 -20.37 -14.62
CA GLY A 531 -20.90 -19.25 -13.70
C GLY A 531 -20.11 -18.10 -14.32
N LEU A 532 -19.79 -18.15 -15.63
CA LEU A 532 -19.03 -17.11 -16.31
C LEU A 532 -19.81 -15.80 -16.38
N LEU A 533 -19.08 -14.68 -16.38
CA LEU A 533 -19.65 -13.35 -16.55
C LEU A 533 -19.28 -12.80 -17.94
N PRO A 534 -20.12 -11.93 -18.54
CA PRO A 534 -19.79 -11.26 -19.80
C PRO A 534 -18.78 -10.13 -19.59
N ASP A 535 -18.16 -9.65 -20.67
CA ASP A 535 -17.33 -8.45 -20.60
C ASP A 535 -18.16 -7.22 -20.22
N PHE A 536 -19.37 -7.09 -20.78
CA PHE A 536 -20.29 -6.00 -20.47
C PHE A 536 -21.70 -6.48 -20.15
N VAL A 537 -22.31 -5.84 -19.15
CA VAL A 537 -23.74 -5.97 -18.80
C VAL A 537 -24.40 -4.65 -19.15
N VAL A 538 -25.46 -4.69 -19.94
CA VAL A 538 -26.22 -3.54 -20.43
C VAL A 538 -27.61 -3.47 -19.82
N THR A 539 -28.32 -2.36 -20.04
CA THR A 539 -29.69 -2.11 -19.55
C THR A 539 -29.85 -2.31 -18.05
N THR A 540 -28.87 -1.80 -17.29
CA THR A 540 -28.84 -1.94 -15.83
C THR A 540 -29.94 -1.15 -15.13
N ASP A 541 -30.57 -0.20 -15.81
CA ASP A 541 -31.75 0.58 -15.38
C ASP A 541 -33.08 -0.21 -15.41
N SER A 542 -33.12 -1.34 -16.10
CA SER A 542 -34.34 -2.10 -16.32
C SER A 542 -34.14 -3.60 -16.11
N THR A 543 -33.75 -4.32 -17.14
CA THR A 543 -33.45 -5.75 -17.06
C THR A 543 -31.98 -5.97 -17.48
N PRO A 544 -31.08 -6.09 -16.50
CA PRO A 544 -29.66 -6.32 -16.78
C PRO A 544 -29.45 -7.60 -17.57
N LYS A 545 -28.67 -7.51 -18.65
CA LYS A 545 -28.37 -8.65 -19.53
C LYS A 545 -26.97 -8.53 -20.13
N PRO A 546 -26.36 -9.63 -20.56
CA PRO A 546 -25.13 -9.59 -21.35
C PRO A 546 -25.29 -8.70 -22.59
N ALA A 547 -24.24 -7.99 -22.97
CA ALA A 547 -24.23 -7.21 -24.20
C ALA A 547 -24.66 -8.07 -25.39
N PRO A 548 -25.52 -7.59 -26.29
CA PRO A 548 -26.02 -8.39 -27.43
C PRO A 548 -24.95 -8.56 -28.55
N GLY A 549 -23.85 -7.87 -28.47
CA GLY A 549 -22.73 -7.82 -29.41
C GLY A 549 -21.81 -6.68 -29.00
N GLN A 550 -21.09 -6.10 -29.95
CA GLN A 550 -20.21 -4.98 -29.67
C GLN A 550 -20.96 -3.78 -29.09
N VAL A 551 -20.61 -3.38 -27.90
CA VAL A 551 -21.14 -2.18 -27.19
C VAL A 551 -20.03 -1.12 -27.13
N LEU A 552 -18.82 -1.52 -26.81
CA LEU A 552 -17.66 -0.65 -26.69
C LEU A 552 -16.43 -1.18 -27.41
N GLU A 553 -16.03 -2.42 -27.15
CA GLU A 553 -14.70 -2.92 -27.52
C GLU A 553 -14.71 -3.95 -28.66
N ASP A 554 -15.51 -5.03 -28.53
CA ASP A 554 -15.38 -6.21 -29.38
C ASP A 554 -16.78 -6.85 -29.63
N PRO A 555 -16.98 -7.54 -30.75
CA PRO A 555 -18.21 -8.34 -30.97
C PRO A 555 -18.48 -9.39 -29.87
N ASN A 556 -17.51 -9.71 -29.03
CA ASN A 556 -17.65 -10.64 -27.91
C ASN A 556 -17.99 -9.95 -26.57
N ASP A 557 -18.31 -8.66 -26.53
CA ASP A 557 -18.64 -7.91 -25.32
C ASP A 557 -19.69 -8.58 -24.41
N GLY A 558 -20.56 -9.39 -24.96
CA GLY A 558 -21.55 -10.18 -24.21
C GLY A 558 -21.09 -11.58 -23.78
N ARG A 559 -19.80 -11.90 -23.89
CA ARG A 559 -19.21 -13.20 -23.61
C ARG A 559 -18.12 -13.06 -22.54
N TYR A 560 -17.64 -14.22 -22.05
CA TYR A 560 -16.43 -14.26 -21.22
C TYR A 560 -15.20 -14.07 -22.13
N TRP A 561 -14.68 -12.86 -22.15
CA TRP A 561 -13.64 -12.45 -23.10
C TRP A 561 -12.52 -11.68 -22.38
N TRP A 562 -11.89 -10.74 -23.01
CA TRP A 562 -10.67 -10.09 -22.51
C TRP A 562 -10.87 -9.19 -21.26
N ASN A 563 -12.10 -8.74 -20.95
CA ASN A 563 -12.39 -8.06 -19.69
C ASN A 563 -12.75 -9.06 -18.59
N SER A 564 -13.77 -9.85 -18.83
CA SER A 564 -14.30 -10.76 -17.82
C SER A 564 -13.38 -11.94 -17.49
N CYS A 565 -12.29 -12.15 -18.26
CA CYS A 565 -11.22 -13.10 -17.90
C CYS A 565 -10.65 -12.82 -16.49
N ARG A 566 -10.72 -11.58 -16.00
CA ARG A 566 -10.31 -11.15 -14.66
C ARG A 566 -11.28 -11.57 -13.55
N THR A 567 -12.55 -11.88 -13.86
CA THR A 567 -13.59 -12.10 -12.84
C THR A 567 -13.33 -13.25 -11.87
N PRO A 568 -12.74 -14.42 -12.26
CA PRO A 568 -12.39 -15.47 -11.30
C PRO A 568 -11.35 -15.00 -10.26
N TRP A 569 -10.44 -14.14 -10.66
CA TRP A 569 -9.46 -13.51 -9.77
C TRP A 569 -10.13 -12.49 -8.84
N ARG A 570 -10.81 -11.47 -9.37
CA ARG A 570 -11.38 -10.37 -8.57
C ARG A 570 -12.40 -10.90 -7.55
N ILE A 571 -13.34 -11.75 -7.97
CA ILE A 571 -14.36 -12.33 -7.08
C ILE A 571 -13.75 -13.35 -6.11
N GLY A 572 -12.80 -14.15 -6.57
CA GLY A 572 -12.11 -15.13 -5.73
C GLY A 572 -11.32 -14.46 -4.61
N THR A 573 -10.64 -13.34 -4.89
CA THR A 573 -9.91 -12.56 -3.90
C THR A 573 -10.83 -12.03 -2.80
N ASP A 574 -11.98 -11.44 -3.14
CA ASP A 574 -12.97 -11.05 -2.14
C ASP A 574 -13.41 -12.24 -1.28
N GLY A 575 -13.63 -13.40 -1.92
CA GLY A 575 -14.03 -14.60 -1.21
C GLY A 575 -13.02 -15.06 -0.15
N ILE A 576 -11.75 -15.13 -0.48
CA ILE A 576 -10.71 -15.64 0.43
C ILE A 576 -10.24 -14.60 1.47
N THR A 577 -10.42 -13.32 1.22
CA THR A 577 -10.00 -12.26 2.14
C THR A 577 -11.10 -11.84 3.11
N SER A 578 -12.37 -11.78 2.65
CA SER A 578 -13.51 -11.35 3.45
C SER A 578 -14.34 -12.51 4.04
N GLY A 579 -14.22 -13.72 3.48
CA GLY A 579 -15.11 -14.83 3.82
C GLY A 579 -16.54 -14.69 3.27
N ASN A 580 -16.79 -13.74 2.36
CA ASN A 580 -18.11 -13.53 1.81
C ASN A 580 -18.63 -14.76 1.06
N SER A 581 -19.79 -15.28 1.52
CA SER A 581 -20.35 -16.53 1.00
C SER A 581 -20.81 -16.44 -0.45
N ALA A 582 -21.29 -15.26 -0.91
CA ALA A 582 -21.72 -15.07 -2.29
C ALA A 582 -20.51 -15.06 -3.24
N SER A 583 -19.43 -14.36 -2.87
CA SER A 583 -18.18 -14.34 -3.64
C SER A 583 -17.53 -15.72 -3.70
N LEU A 584 -17.51 -16.45 -2.57
CA LEU A 584 -17.02 -17.85 -2.53
C LEU A 584 -17.86 -18.76 -3.43
N ALA A 585 -19.20 -18.68 -3.38
CA ALA A 585 -20.09 -19.50 -4.21
C ALA A 585 -19.89 -19.20 -5.70
N SER A 586 -19.77 -17.92 -6.06
CA SER A 586 -19.52 -17.46 -7.42
C SER A 586 -18.18 -17.99 -7.97
N ALA A 587 -17.10 -17.81 -7.23
CA ALA A 587 -15.76 -18.28 -7.62
C ALA A 587 -15.71 -19.80 -7.75
N ARG A 588 -16.31 -20.54 -6.80
CA ARG A 588 -16.39 -22.02 -6.84
C ARG A 588 -17.18 -22.54 -8.03
N LYS A 589 -18.25 -21.84 -8.43
CA LYS A 589 -19.02 -22.20 -9.60
C LYS A 589 -18.18 -22.14 -10.87
N MET A 590 -17.46 -21.03 -11.08
CA MET A 590 -16.53 -20.86 -12.21
C MET A 590 -15.40 -21.91 -12.17
N ASN A 591 -14.80 -22.11 -11.00
CA ASN A 591 -13.73 -23.11 -10.80
C ASN A 591 -14.18 -24.54 -11.12
N SER A 592 -15.33 -24.97 -10.59
CA SER A 592 -15.87 -26.30 -10.81
C SER A 592 -16.13 -26.56 -12.28
N TRP A 593 -16.72 -25.60 -12.97
CA TRP A 593 -16.98 -25.71 -14.40
C TRP A 593 -15.70 -25.83 -15.21
N ILE A 594 -14.71 -24.90 -15.06
CA ILE A 594 -13.51 -24.91 -15.90
C ILE A 594 -12.66 -26.16 -15.64
N ARG A 595 -12.54 -26.59 -14.36
CA ARG A 595 -11.83 -27.82 -14.01
C ARG A 595 -12.46 -29.04 -14.69
N SER A 596 -13.79 -29.14 -14.69
CA SER A 596 -14.53 -30.22 -15.38
C SER A 596 -14.38 -30.11 -16.88
N LYS A 597 -14.53 -28.93 -17.46
CA LYS A 597 -14.43 -28.66 -18.90
C LYS A 597 -13.07 -29.04 -19.47
N THR A 598 -12.01 -28.85 -18.73
CA THR A 598 -10.62 -29.12 -19.14
C THR A 598 -10.12 -30.50 -18.71
N GLY A 599 -10.93 -31.27 -17.96
CA GLY A 599 -10.48 -32.52 -17.35
C GLY A 599 -9.33 -32.34 -16.35
N GLY A 600 -9.20 -31.16 -15.77
CA GLY A 600 -8.10 -30.82 -14.86
C GLY A 600 -6.77 -30.49 -15.54
N ASN A 601 -6.76 -30.29 -16.87
CA ASN A 601 -5.58 -29.87 -17.62
C ASN A 601 -5.64 -28.35 -17.93
N PRO A 602 -4.80 -27.49 -17.33
CA PRO A 602 -4.81 -26.06 -17.58
C PRO A 602 -4.45 -25.66 -19.03
N ASP A 603 -3.74 -26.51 -19.77
CA ASP A 603 -3.41 -26.28 -21.19
C ASP A 603 -4.64 -26.29 -22.11
N SER A 604 -5.74 -26.84 -21.62
CA SER A 604 -7.01 -26.89 -22.33
C SER A 604 -7.91 -25.68 -22.05
N ILE A 605 -7.45 -24.69 -21.25
CA ILE A 605 -8.16 -23.42 -21.06
C ILE A 605 -8.00 -22.59 -22.33
N ALA A 606 -9.12 -22.30 -22.99
CA ALA A 606 -9.15 -21.53 -24.24
C ALA A 606 -9.17 -20.02 -23.98
N VAL A 607 -8.84 -19.26 -25.02
CA VAL A 607 -9.01 -17.81 -25.04
C VAL A 607 -10.49 -17.50 -25.30
N GLY A 608 -11.22 -17.19 -24.21
CA GLY A 608 -12.62 -16.83 -24.21
C GLY A 608 -13.63 -17.98 -24.35
N TYR A 609 -14.82 -17.72 -23.82
CA TYR A 609 -15.94 -18.66 -23.84
C TYR A 609 -17.27 -17.92 -24.00
N THR A 610 -18.22 -18.57 -24.67
CA THR A 610 -19.62 -18.18 -24.52
C THR A 610 -20.05 -18.40 -23.05
N LEU A 611 -21.10 -17.74 -22.59
CA LEU A 611 -21.59 -17.96 -21.24
C LEU A 611 -22.13 -19.39 -21.01
N SER A 612 -22.46 -20.09 -22.10
CA SER A 612 -22.82 -21.53 -22.08
C SER A 612 -21.61 -22.47 -22.07
N GLY A 613 -20.38 -21.96 -22.20
CA GLY A 613 -19.14 -22.73 -22.07
C GLY A 613 -18.54 -23.27 -23.39
N SER A 614 -18.96 -22.77 -24.55
CA SER A 614 -18.26 -23.05 -25.81
C SER A 614 -17.05 -22.17 -25.96
N ALA A 615 -15.88 -22.71 -26.28
CA ALA A 615 -14.68 -21.95 -26.55
C ALA A 615 -14.87 -21.03 -27.77
N ILE A 616 -14.35 -19.79 -27.67
CA ILE A 616 -14.41 -18.78 -28.73
C ILE A 616 -13.18 -18.90 -29.64
N SER A 617 -12.00 -18.99 -29.04
CA SER A 617 -10.74 -19.06 -29.78
C SER A 617 -9.88 -20.19 -29.25
N SER A 618 -8.97 -20.69 -30.08
CA SER A 618 -7.93 -21.63 -29.69
C SER A 618 -6.75 -20.88 -29.08
N GLY A 619 -5.96 -21.57 -28.31
CA GLY A 619 -4.80 -21.00 -27.60
C GLY A 619 -5.03 -20.95 -26.10
N SER A 620 -4.00 -20.53 -25.40
CA SER A 620 -4.02 -20.45 -23.93
C SER A 620 -3.15 -19.26 -23.51
N GLU A 621 -3.78 -18.25 -22.93
CA GLU A 621 -3.15 -17.02 -22.52
C GLU A 621 -3.18 -16.86 -21.00
N PRO A 622 -2.13 -16.26 -20.37
CA PRO A 622 -2.08 -16.07 -18.92
C PRO A 622 -3.30 -15.31 -18.38
N ALA A 623 -3.81 -14.31 -19.10
CA ALA A 623 -5.03 -13.60 -18.72
C ALA A 623 -6.26 -14.49 -18.56
N PHE A 624 -6.30 -15.64 -19.24
CA PHE A 624 -7.43 -16.59 -19.19
C PHE A 624 -7.21 -17.76 -18.24
N PHE A 625 -5.98 -18.24 -18.06
CA PHE A 625 -5.78 -19.39 -17.17
C PHE A 625 -5.39 -18.99 -15.74
N ALA A 626 -4.60 -17.92 -15.54
CA ALA A 626 -4.12 -17.54 -14.23
C ALA A 626 -5.26 -17.16 -13.26
N PRO A 627 -6.28 -16.37 -13.63
CA PRO A 627 -7.39 -16.00 -12.75
C PRO A 627 -8.10 -17.19 -12.09
N PHE A 628 -8.18 -18.31 -12.78
CA PHE A 628 -8.78 -19.53 -12.22
C PHE A 628 -7.95 -20.14 -11.08
N ALA A 629 -6.66 -19.80 -10.94
CA ALA A 629 -5.87 -20.23 -9.80
C ALA A 629 -6.38 -19.60 -8.50
N VAL A 630 -6.81 -18.31 -8.51
CA VAL A 630 -7.45 -17.70 -7.35
C VAL A 630 -8.78 -18.37 -7.04
N ALA A 631 -9.63 -18.61 -8.06
CA ALA A 631 -10.88 -19.33 -7.85
C ALA A 631 -10.66 -20.75 -7.30
N ALA A 632 -9.60 -21.45 -7.71
CA ALA A 632 -9.24 -22.78 -7.23
C ALA A 632 -8.88 -22.77 -5.72
N THR A 633 -8.28 -21.69 -5.21
CA THR A 633 -7.94 -21.59 -3.77
C THR A 633 -9.17 -21.65 -2.85
N THR A 634 -10.37 -21.36 -3.37
CA THR A 634 -11.63 -21.31 -2.60
C THR A 634 -12.25 -22.67 -2.34
N ASP A 635 -11.77 -23.75 -2.99
CA ASP A 635 -12.38 -25.09 -2.98
C ASP A 635 -11.37 -26.15 -2.53
N ALA A 636 -11.58 -26.72 -1.35
CA ALA A 636 -10.70 -27.73 -0.74
C ALA A 636 -10.46 -28.97 -1.65
N GLY A 637 -11.37 -29.30 -2.55
CA GLY A 637 -11.21 -30.39 -3.52
C GLY A 637 -10.34 -30.04 -4.73
N SER A 638 -9.79 -28.85 -4.81
CA SER A 638 -9.08 -28.33 -5.98
C SER A 638 -7.55 -28.34 -5.88
N GLN A 639 -6.94 -29.00 -4.87
CA GLN A 639 -5.48 -28.92 -4.66
C GLN A 639 -4.67 -29.30 -5.90
N ALA A 640 -4.92 -30.49 -6.48
CA ALA A 640 -4.18 -30.94 -7.67
C ALA A 640 -4.41 -30.02 -8.89
N TRP A 641 -5.60 -29.43 -8.98
CA TRP A 641 -5.92 -28.45 -10.02
C TRP A 641 -5.16 -27.13 -9.81
N LEU A 642 -5.11 -26.63 -8.58
CA LEU A 642 -4.34 -25.45 -8.21
C LEU A 642 -2.84 -25.64 -8.50
N ASP A 643 -2.29 -26.80 -8.14
CA ASP A 643 -0.89 -27.13 -8.40
C ASP A 643 -0.57 -27.21 -9.89
N ALA A 644 -1.52 -27.73 -10.70
CA ALA A 644 -1.37 -27.72 -12.15
C ALA A 644 -1.39 -26.30 -12.74
N LEU A 645 -2.31 -25.44 -12.28
CA LEU A 645 -2.36 -24.02 -12.67
C LEU A 645 -1.09 -23.28 -12.25
N TRP A 646 -0.62 -23.51 -11.02
CA TRP A 646 0.63 -22.91 -10.52
C TRP A 646 1.82 -23.33 -11.38
N THR A 647 1.95 -24.62 -11.64
CA THR A 647 3.01 -25.16 -12.49
C THR A 647 2.97 -24.55 -13.88
N LYS A 648 1.78 -24.38 -14.46
CA LYS A 648 1.61 -23.73 -15.76
C LYS A 648 2.07 -22.27 -15.69
N MET A 649 1.66 -21.48 -14.69
CA MET A 649 2.09 -20.08 -14.54
C MET A 649 3.61 -19.97 -14.44
N VAL A 650 4.25 -20.82 -13.63
CA VAL A 650 5.71 -20.79 -13.43
C VAL A 650 6.47 -21.16 -14.71
N ASN A 651 5.95 -22.09 -15.50
CA ASN A 651 6.61 -22.60 -16.70
C ASN A 651 6.25 -21.84 -17.99
N THR A 652 5.22 -20.98 -17.96
CA THR A 652 4.87 -20.16 -19.12
C THR A 652 5.98 -19.14 -19.40
N SER A 653 6.38 -19.05 -20.66
CA SER A 653 7.38 -18.09 -21.10
C SER A 653 6.90 -16.67 -20.85
N PHE A 654 7.76 -15.87 -20.25
CA PHE A 654 7.47 -14.46 -20.01
C PHE A 654 7.59 -13.67 -21.33
N THR A 655 6.59 -12.88 -21.65
CA THR A 655 6.54 -12.05 -22.86
C THR A 655 6.62 -10.58 -22.48
N SER A 656 7.72 -9.93 -22.81
CA SER A 656 8.00 -8.52 -22.44
C SER A 656 7.20 -7.48 -23.25
N THR A 657 6.38 -7.90 -24.19
CA THR A 657 5.49 -7.06 -25.00
C THR A 657 4.01 -7.25 -24.67
N ASP A 658 3.69 -8.24 -23.83
CA ASP A 658 2.33 -8.51 -23.36
C ASP A 658 2.22 -8.08 -21.89
N TYR A 659 1.99 -6.79 -21.67
CA TYR A 659 1.86 -6.27 -20.32
C TYR A 659 0.62 -6.81 -19.60
N TYR A 660 -0.51 -6.93 -20.35
CA TYR A 660 -1.80 -7.28 -19.80
C TYR A 660 -1.80 -8.67 -19.16
N SER A 661 -1.49 -9.70 -19.97
CA SER A 661 -1.47 -11.09 -19.49
C SER A 661 -0.41 -11.30 -18.39
N THR A 662 0.76 -10.66 -18.53
CA THR A 662 1.85 -10.81 -17.55
C THR A 662 1.56 -10.11 -16.23
N SER A 663 0.90 -8.95 -16.25
CA SER A 663 0.51 -8.22 -15.03
C SER A 663 -0.59 -8.96 -14.27
N ILE A 664 -1.59 -9.49 -14.96
CA ILE A 664 -2.63 -10.34 -14.37
C ILE A 664 -2.01 -11.58 -13.72
N GLN A 665 -1.13 -12.29 -14.45
CA GLN A 665 -0.46 -13.47 -13.89
C GLN A 665 0.34 -13.15 -12.64
N LEU A 666 1.09 -12.02 -12.60
CA LEU A 666 1.86 -11.64 -11.43
C LEU A 666 0.96 -11.36 -10.21
N GLN A 667 -0.12 -10.60 -10.39
CA GLN A 667 -1.06 -10.33 -9.31
C GLN A 667 -1.72 -11.61 -8.78
N VAL A 668 -2.10 -12.50 -9.66
CA VAL A 668 -2.61 -13.83 -9.29
C VAL A 668 -1.55 -14.63 -8.52
N MET A 669 -0.29 -14.62 -8.96
CA MET A 669 0.80 -15.32 -8.26
C MET A 669 1.00 -14.74 -6.85
N ILE A 670 0.95 -13.42 -6.66
CA ILE A 670 1.03 -12.77 -5.35
C ILE A 670 -0.12 -13.24 -4.44
N ILE A 671 -1.34 -13.31 -4.95
CA ILE A 671 -2.51 -13.74 -4.17
C ILE A 671 -2.41 -15.22 -3.82
N VAL A 672 -2.18 -16.08 -4.80
CA VAL A 672 -2.17 -17.55 -4.63
C VAL A 672 -1.01 -18.01 -3.75
N SER A 673 0.13 -17.32 -3.77
CA SER A 673 1.24 -17.59 -2.85
C SER A 673 0.91 -17.22 -1.38
N GLY A 674 -0.13 -16.43 -1.12
CA GLY A 674 -0.50 -15.95 0.21
C GLY A 674 0.21 -14.68 0.63
N ASN A 675 0.71 -13.90 -0.32
CA ASN A 675 1.41 -12.62 -0.09
C ASN A 675 0.51 -11.39 -0.28
N TYR A 676 -0.73 -11.56 -0.73
CA TYR A 676 -1.69 -10.46 -0.82
C TYR A 676 -2.32 -10.19 0.56
N TRP A 677 -2.59 -8.93 0.85
CA TRP A 677 -3.13 -8.48 2.13
C TRP A 677 -4.05 -7.27 1.94
N ILE A 678 -4.91 -7.04 2.93
CA ILE A 678 -5.87 -5.92 2.96
C ILE A 678 -5.25 -4.76 3.76
N PRO A 679 -5.19 -3.56 3.20
CA PRO A 679 -4.58 -2.39 3.85
C PRO A 679 -5.38 -1.83 5.04
#